data_1a4d13308a4cac4cc7a099160f1fac98
#
_entry.id   1a4d13308a4cac4cc7a099160f1fac98
#
_cell.length_a   1.000
_cell.length_b   1.000
_cell.length_c   1.000
_cell.angle_alpha   90.00
_cell.angle_beta   90.00
_cell.angle_gamma   90.00
#
_symmetry.space_group_name_H-M   'P 1'
#
loop_
_entity.id
_entity.type
_entity.pdbx_description
1 polymer ?
#
loop_
_entity_poly.entity_id
_entity_poly.type
_entity_poly.pdbx_seq_one_letter_code
_entity_poly.pdbx_strand_id
1 'polypeptide(L)'
;MGSWEQLKENASWYEAGAFDVAVIGAGHAGCEAAFACAHLGLSTVLFTLHLDQLANLPCNPSIGGTAKGQLVREIDALGGVMGEMADLSAIQTRMLNRSKGPAVFSPRAQMDRAAYSRKMKQRIEKEEKISLVQAEIVELFWDEGSGVKTLNGVRTRSGACYHVKAAVVCSGTYMESRTIRGEVIIESGPDGLSRSVGLSRSMEDAGITMQRFKTGTPVRVNRRTVDTSVMEVQPGEPDMPPFSYANEMKGMTPRQEQIPCYSVWTTPETRKVITENMDRSPLYSGVIEGTGPRYCPSIEDKFMRFPDKNRHQIFVEPMGDETEELYLQGFSTSLPEDVQVQMVHSLPGLEKAHIQRAAYAIEYDCIDPTTADLSLESTCLRGLFTAGQVNGSSGYEEAAAQGLMAGINAARKVLGRAPVILDRSQAYIGVLIDDLVTKGTKEPYRMMTSRAEYRIFLRQDNADMRLTEIGHEIGLIDDARYSAFEEKRKAIEEEKARLRATFLPPSPKLHEILRSCGSTITQSGISLAELIKRPEIHYGDLAEVDEKRPELAPSVIFAVEVDIKYEGYLALEEDRIKKFAALENKKLSPDIPYDQITGLRLEARAKLMQRKPMSLGQASRISGVSPADIAVLLVYLEARKREGTGTVSADKDEGNGRNDG
;
A
#
# COMPACT_ATOMS: atom_id res chain seq x y z
N MET A 1 8.69 -31.90 7.30
CA MET A 1 9.00 -31.47 8.67
C MET A 1 7.89 -31.91 9.57
N GLY A 2 8.21 -32.29 10.77
CA GLY A 2 7.37 -33.11 11.58
C GLY A 2 6.12 -32.43 12.10
N SER A 3 5.11 -33.28 12.33
CA SER A 3 3.93 -32.90 13.11
C SER A 3 4.35 -32.46 14.53
N TRP A 4 3.49 -31.72 15.25
CA TRP A 4 3.72 -31.38 16.66
C TRP A 4 4.17 -32.58 17.53
N GLU A 5 3.72 -33.78 17.22
CA GLU A 5 4.10 -35.00 17.92
C GLU A 5 5.59 -35.34 17.76
N GLN A 6 6.17 -35.17 16.57
CA GLN A 6 7.61 -35.35 16.34
C GLN A 6 8.47 -34.29 17.04
N LEU A 7 7.91 -33.06 17.27
CA LEU A 7 8.61 -31.99 17.96
C LEU A 7 8.69 -32.19 19.46
N LYS A 8 7.71 -32.87 20.08
CA LYS A 8 7.69 -33.22 21.51
C LYS A 8 8.81 -34.16 21.92
N GLU A 9 9.44 -34.83 20.98
CA GLU A 9 10.57 -35.73 21.23
C GLU A 9 11.92 -34.98 21.38
N ASN A 10 11.99 -33.72 21.01
CA ASN A 10 13.20 -32.89 21.13
C ASN A 10 13.24 -32.11 22.46
N ALA A 11 14.12 -32.49 23.37
CA ALA A 11 14.22 -31.95 24.72
C ALA A 11 14.55 -30.42 24.83
N SER A 12 14.89 -29.73 23.72
CA SER A 12 15.18 -28.30 23.71
C SER A 12 13.96 -27.40 23.42
N TRP A 13 12.78 -27.99 23.18
CA TRP A 13 11.57 -27.30 22.77
C TRP A 13 10.52 -27.35 23.87
N TYR A 14 9.74 -26.26 24.02
CA TYR A 14 8.70 -26.19 25.02
C TYR A 14 7.45 -25.49 24.47
N GLU A 15 6.31 -25.85 24.98
CA GLU A 15 5.01 -25.24 24.68
C GLU A 15 4.92 -23.87 25.35
N ALA A 16 4.82 -22.82 24.54
CA ALA A 16 4.79 -21.43 25.04
C ALA A 16 3.37 -20.85 25.10
N GLY A 17 2.40 -21.45 24.40
CA GLY A 17 1.01 -21.03 24.42
C GLY A 17 0.27 -21.25 23.12
N ALA A 18 -1.01 -20.87 23.13
CA ALA A 18 -1.89 -20.94 21.97
C ALA A 18 -2.57 -19.59 21.72
N PHE A 19 -2.66 -19.20 20.46
CA PHE A 19 -3.31 -18.00 20.00
C PHE A 19 -4.16 -18.31 18.76
N ASP A 20 -5.09 -17.41 18.43
CA ASP A 20 -5.83 -17.55 17.19
C ASP A 20 -4.96 -17.22 15.97
N VAL A 21 -4.18 -16.14 16.06
CA VAL A 21 -3.32 -15.68 14.97
C VAL A 21 -1.93 -15.30 15.47
N ALA A 22 -0.89 -15.72 14.73
CA ALA A 22 0.47 -15.21 14.88
C ALA A 22 0.78 -14.17 13.80
N VAL A 23 1.32 -13.02 14.18
CA VAL A 23 1.86 -12.02 13.25
C VAL A 23 3.38 -11.97 13.42
N ILE A 24 4.12 -12.23 12.34
CA ILE A 24 5.57 -12.38 12.34
C ILE A 24 6.21 -11.13 11.75
N GLY A 25 6.70 -10.25 12.61
CA GLY A 25 7.28 -8.95 12.26
C GLY A 25 6.35 -7.78 12.58
N ALA A 26 6.80 -6.85 13.43
CA ALA A 26 6.05 -5.67 13.86
C ALA A 26 6.43 -4.39 13.08
N GLY A 27 6.65 -4.52 11.76
CA GLY A 27 6.69 -3.40 10.83
C GLY A 27 5.27 -2.87 10.53
N HIS A 28 5.14 -1.98 9.53
CA HIS A 28 3.84 -1.38 9.19
C HIS A 28 2.78 -2.44 8.84
N ALA A 29 3.16 -3.47 8.08
CA ALA A 29 2.24 -4.57 7.75
C ALA A 29 1.80 -5.35 9.00
N GLY A 30 2.75 -5.69 9.88
CA GLY A 30 2.44 -6.47 11.07
C GLY A 30 1.60 -5.72 12.08
N CYS A 31 1.83 -4.42 12.25
CA CYS A 31 1.00 -3.59 13.12
C CYS A 31 -0.45 -3.56 12.64
N GLU A 32 -0.68 -3.29 11.35
CA GLU A 32 -2.03 -3.27 10.77
C GLU A 32 -2.70 -4.65 10.85
N ALA A 33 -1.96 -5.74 10.56
CA ALA A 33 -2.49 -7.10 10.66
C ALA A 33 -2.89 -7.47 12.10
N ALA A 34 -2.05 -7.10 13.08
CA ALA A 34 -2.33 -7.39 14.48
C ALA A 34 -3.56 -6.62 15.00
N PHE A 35 -3.68 -5.33 14.66
CA PHE A 35 -4.87 -4.55 15.01
C PHE A 35 -6.13 -5.11 14.34
N ALA A 36 -6.08 -5.47 13.07
CA ALA A 36 -7.21 -6.06 12.38
C ALA A 36 -7.70 -7.34 13.06
N CYS A 37 -6.78 -8.24 13.41
CA CYS A 37 -7.12 -9.48 14.12
C CYS A 37 -7.71 -9.20 15.51
N ALA A 38 -7.08 -8.31 16.28
CA ALA A 38 -7.50 -7.98 17.65
C ALA A 38 -8.89 -7.30 17.68
N HIS A 39 -9.13 -6.32 16.81
CA HIS A 39 -10.42 -5.62 16.70
C HIS A 39 -11.55 -6.57 16.25
N LEU A 40 -11.22 -7.63 15.51
CA LEU A 40 -12.17 -8.70 15.17
C LEU A 40 -12.33 -9.74 16.29
N GLY A 41 -11.76 -9.48 17.47
CA GLY A 41 -11.96 -10.25 18.69
C GLY A 41 -11.02 -11.43 18.89
N LEU A 42 -10.00 -11.62 18.03
CA LEU A 42 -9.10 -12.76 18.10
C LEU A 42 -7.88 -12.50 19.00
N SER A 43 -7.46 -13.53 19.75
CA SER A 43 -6.20 -13.52 20.47
C SER A 43 -5.04 -13.56 19.46
N THR A 44 -4.19 -12.54 19.51
CA THR A 44 -3.13 -12.34 18.52
C THR A 44 -1.77 -12.22 19.20
N VAL A 45 -0.79 -13.02 18.78
CA VAL A 45 0.59 -12.83 19.19
C VAL A 45 1.35 -12.10 18.09
N LEU A 46 1.97 -10.97 18.43
CA LEU A 46 2.79 -10.15 17.53
C LEU A 46 4.27 -10.32 17.87
N PHE A 47 5.03 -10.95 16.98
CA PHE A 47 6.46 -11.16 17.15
C PHE A 47 7.28 -10.04 16.51
N THR A 48 8.33 -9.61 17.20
CA THR A 48 9.29 -8.65 16.68
C THR A 48 10.71 -9.02 17.10
N LEU A 49 11.70 -8.66 16.28
CA LEU A 49 13.11 -8.80 16.65
C LEU A 49 13.54 -7.78 17.70
N HIS A 50 12.88 -6.61 17.74
CA HIS A 50 13.25 -5.49 18.61
C HIS A 50 12.01 -4.72 19.06
N LEU A 51 11.74 -4.72 20.37
CA LEU A 51 10.57 -4.05 20.96
C LEU A 51 10.59 -2.52 20.78
N ASP A 52 11.76 -1.91 20.59
CA ASP A 52 11.89 -0.45 20.46
C ASP A 52 11.91 0.02 18.99
N GLN A 53 11.62 -0.89 18.04
CA GLN A 53 11.68 -0.61 16.61
C GLN A 53 10.38 -1.00 15.87
N LEU A 54 9.23 -0.91 16.57
CA LEU A 54 7.92 -1.18 15.96
C LEU A 54 7.60 -0.09 14.93
N ALA A 55 7.03 -0.49 13.80
CA ALA A 55 6.71 0.42 12.70
C ALA A 55 7.86 1.36 12.33
N ASN A 56 9.10 0.87 12.40
CA ASN A 56 10.29 1.66 12.12
C ASN A 56 10.28 2.22 10.69
N LEU A 57 10.84 3.42 10.53
CA LEU A 57 11.03 4.11 9.25
C LEU A 57 12.54 4.14 8.89
N PRO A 58 13.16 3.01 8.51
CA PRO A 58 14.62 2.92 8.33
C PRO A 58 15.11 3.63 7.07
N CYS A 59 14.24 3.91 6.12
CA CYS A 59 14.56 4.63 4.89
C CYS A 59 14.06 6.08 4.99
N ASN A 60 13.02 6.44 4.29
CA ASN A 60 12.48 7.80 4.29
C ASN A 60 11.59 8.05 5.53
N PRO A 61 11.83 9.09 6.34
CA PRO A 61 10.98 9.43 7.50
C PRO A 61 9.70 10.16 7.06
N SER A 62 8.96 9.60 6.13
CA SER A 62 7.70 10.19 5.65
C SER A 62 6.64 9.14 5.36
N ILE A 63 5.37 9.52 5.57
CA ILE A 63 4.18 8.75 5.23
C ILE A 63 3.39 9.51 4.17
N GLY A 64 2.86 8.78 3.18
CA GLY A 64 2.12 9.36 2.06
C GLY A 64 3.00 9.74 0.88
N GLY A 65 2.48 10.64 0.04
CA GLY A 65 3.08 10.99 -1.26
C GLY A 65 2.30 10.39 -2.44
N THR A 66 2.81 10.56 -3.65
CA THR A 66 2.11 10.17 -4.89
C THR A 66 1.68 8.70 -4.88
N ALA A 67 0.39 8.44 -5.02
CA ALA A 67 -0.32 7.17 -4.87
C ALA A 67 -0.30 6.57 -3.45
N LYS A 68 0.61 6.97 -2.59
CA LYS A 68 0.76 6.46 -1.24
C LYS A 68 -0.17 7.16 -0.25
N GLY A 69 -0.37 8.48 -0.40
CA GLY A 69 -1.38 9.20 0.37
C GLY A 69 -2.79 8.65 0.16
N GLN A 70 -3.09 8.17 -1.05
CA GLN A 70 -4.32 7.44 -1.35
C GLN A 70 -4.43 6.15 -0.53
N LEU A 71 -3.35 5.33 -0.48
CA LEU A 71 -3.34 4.11 0.33
C LEU A 71 -3.55 4.41 1.81
N VAL A 72 -2.91 5.44 2.39
CA VAL A 72 -3.09 5.80 3.81
C VAL A 72 -4.54 6.17 4.11
N ARG A 73 -5.18 6.96 3.24
CA ARG A 73 -6.58 7.32 3.40
C ARG A 73 -7.51 6.11 3.26
N GLU A 74 -7.19 5.16 2.38
CA GLU A 74 -7.95 3.90 2.22
C GLU A 74 -7.76 2.96 3.42
N ILE A 75 -6.53 2.84 3.95
CA ILE A 75 -6.24 2.10 5.19
C ILE A 75 -7.07 2.66 6.34
N ASP A 76 -7.08 3.98 6.53
CA ASP A 76 -7.86 4.62 7.58
C ASP A 76 -9.37 4.42 7.36
N ALA A 77 -9.88 4.58 6.15
CA ALA A 77 -11.28 4.39 5.81
C ALA A 77 -11.80 2.97 6.11
N LEU A 78 -10.92 1.97 6.08
CA LEU A 78 -11.22 0.58 6.48
C LEU A 78 -11.06 0.31 7.97
N GLY A 79 -10.54 1.26 8.76
CA GLY A 79 -10.31 1.10 10.20
C GLY A 79 -8.87 0.76 10.58
N GLY A 80 -7.90 0.91 9.66
CA GLY A 80 -6.48 0.79 9.97
C GLY A 80 -5.95 1.98 10.77
N VAL A 81 -4.72 1.88 11.29
CA VAL A 81 -4.16 2.81 12.29
C VAL A 81 -3.04 3.71 11.75
N MET A 82 -2.48 3.43 10.58
CA MET A 82 -1.36 4.19 10.02
C MET A 82 -1.64 5.68 9.90
N GLY A 83 -2.83 6.06 9.41
CA GLY A 83 -3.25 7.45 9.25
C GLY A 83 -3.32 8.20 10.59
N GLU A 84 -3.94 7.57 11.60
CA GLU A 84 -4.03 8.12 12.96
C GLU A 84 -2.64 8.36 13.56
N MET A 85 -1.74 7.39 13.49
CA MET A 85 -0.38 7.50 14.02
C MET A 85 0.47 8.51 13.25
N ALA A 86 0.26 8.62 11.93
CA ALA A 86 0.94 9.61 11.10
C ALA A 86 0.57 11.03 11.52
N ASP A 87 -0.71 11.34 11.67
CA ASP A 87 -1.17 12.67 12.10
C ASP A 87 -0.59 13.05 13.47
N LEU A 88 -0.54 12.10 14.41
CA LEU A 88 0.01 12.32 15.76
C LEU A 88 1.51 12.57 15.79
N SER A 89 2.25 12.23 14.72
CA SER A 89 3.72 12.23 14.71
C SER A 89 4.31 13.07 13.57
N ALA A 90 3.45 13.73 12.78
CA ALA A 90 3.89 14.59 11.69
C ALA A 90 4.57 15.86 12.21
N ILE A 91 5.73 16.20 11.63
CA ILE A 91 6.46 17.45 11.86
C ILE A 91 6.29 18.43 10.70
N GLN A 92 5.89 17.93 9.52
CA GLN A 92 5.51 18.73 8.36
C GLN A 92 4.47 17.98 7.54
N THR A 93 3.53 18.72 6.95
CA THR A 93 2.50 18.18 6.03
C THR A 93 2.49 18.95 4.73
N ARG A 94 2.19 18.26 3.62
CA ARG A 94 2.12 18.88 2.29
C ARG A 94 1.21 18.10 1.35
N MET A 95 0.41 18.81 0.54
CA MET A 95 -0.37 18.20 -0.54
C MET A 95 0.42 18.25 -1.85
N LEU A 96 0.86 17.07 -2.32
CA LEU A 96 1.58 16.97 -3.59
C LEU A 96 0.63 16.97 -4.79
N ASN A 97 1.17 17.34 -5.96
CA ASN A 97 0.48 17.34 -7.26
C ASN A 97 -0.71 18.32 -7.37
N ARG A 98 -0.78 19.39 -6.56
CA ARG A 98 -1.87 20.40 -6.64
C ARG A 98 -2.08 20.96 -8.06
N SER A 99 -1.01 21.13 -8.84
CA SER A 99 -1.08 21.62 -10.23
C SER A 99 -1.65 20.61 -11.23
N LYS A 100 -1.86 19.34 -10.82
CA LYS A 100 -2.30 18.25 -11.71
C LYS A 100 -3.77 17.85 -11.50
N GLY A 101 -4.46 18.49 -10.57
CA GLY A 101 -5.86 18.27 -10.26
C GLY A 101 -6.14 17.18 -9.21
N PRO A 102 -7.38 17.17 -8.66
CA PRO A 102 -7.79 16.33 -7.52
C PRO A 102 -7.58 14.83 -7.69
N ALA A 103 -7.68 14.31 -8.92
CA ALA A 103 -7.45 12.88 -9.23
C ALA A 103 -6.09 12.33 -8.77
N VAL A 104 -5.11 13.21 -8.59
CA VAL A 104 -3.74 12.83 -8.19
C VAL A 104 -3.21 13.61 -6.99
N PHE A 105 -4.05 14.40 -6.31
CA PHE A 105 -3.69 15.02 -5.03
C PHE A 105 -3.24 13.93 -4.08
N SER A 106 -2.10 14.14 -3.46
CA SER A 106 -1.45 13.11 -2.67
C SER A 106 -0.90 13.72 -1.39
N PRO A 107 -1.57 13.52 -0.24
CA PRO A 107 -1.08 13.99 1.04
C PRO A 107 0.23 13.31 1.40
N ARG A 108 1.18 14.06 1.96
CA ARG A 108 2.46 13.60 2.48
C ARG A 108 2.76 14.29 3.79
N ALA A 109 3.21 13.52 4.78
CA ALA A 109 3.73 14.03 6.02
C ALA A 109 5.17 13.59 6.24
N GLN A 110 6.01 14.53 6.67
CA GLN A 110 7.32 14.26 7.23
C GLN A 110 7.13 13.89 8.70
N MET A 111 7.77 12.83 9.13
CA MET A 111 7.54 12.22 10.41
C MET A 111 8.66 12.51 11.40
N ASP A 112 8.32 12.70 12.67
CA ASP A 112 9.24 12.35 13.74
C ASP A 112 9.30 10.82 13.84
N ARG A 113 10.41 10.26 13.36
CA ARG A 113 10.63 8.81 13.29
C ARG A 113 10.51 8.13 14.66
N ALA A 114 11.12 8.72 15.68
CA ALA A 114 11.14 8.15 17.02
C ALA A 114 9.75 8.25 17.69
N ALA A 115 9.07 9.39 17.52
CA ALA A 115 7.73 9.58 18.04
C ALA A 115 6.72 8.63 17.38
N TYR A 116 6.81 8.42 16.06
CA TYR A 116 5.93 7.51 15.34
C TYR A 116 6.06 6.06 15.85
N SER A 117 7.28 5.54 15.93
CA SER A 117 7.55 4.19 16.47
C SER A 117 7.07 4.05 17.92
N ARG A 118 7.40 5.02 18.79
CA ARG A 118 6.97 5.03 20.20
C ARG A 118 5.45 5.05 20.35
N LYS A 119 4.75 5.89 19.61
CA LYS A 119 3.28 5.97 19.66
C LYS A 119 2.61 4.71 19.13
N MET A 120 3.14 4.12 18.07
CA MET A 120 2.66 2.82 17.56
C MET A 120 2.83 1.72 18.61
N LYS A 121 4.00 1.64 19.26
CA LYS A 121 4.25 0.71 20.37
C LYS A 121 3.25 0.90 21.50
N GLN A 122 3.06 2.13 21.97
CA GLN A 122 2.10 2.46 23.03
C GLN A 122 0.66 2.09 22.66
N ARG A 123 0.28 2.22 21.38
CA ARG A 123 -1.05 1.84 20.89
C ARG A 123 -1.22 0.32 20.90
N ILE A 124 -0.20 -0.43 20.49
CA ILE A 124 -0.20 -1.91 20.51
C ILE A 124 -0.25 -2.44 21.95
N GLU A 125 0.57 -1.91 22.84
CA GLU A 125 0.64 -2.35 24.26
C GLU A 125 -0.67 -2.11 25.03
N LYS A 126 -1.54 -1.21 24.56
CA LYS A 126 -2.86 -0.94 25.14
C LYS A 126 -3.97 -1.87 24.59
N GLU A 127 -3.67 -2.63 23.55
CA GLU A 127 -4.65 -3.52 22.93
C GLU A 127 -4.67 -4.87 23.65
N GLU A 128 -5.75 -5.13 24.40
CA GLU A 128 -5.86 -6.32 25.27
C GLU A 128 -5.74 -7.65 24.51
N LYS A 129 -6.11 -7.67 23.23
CA LYS A 129 -6.07 -8.87 22.40
C LYS A 129 -4.72 -9.10 21.73
N ILE A 130 -3.75 -8.20 21.86
CA ILE A 130 -2.41 -8.33 21.29
C ILE A 130 -1.40 -8.67 22.38
N SER A 131 -0.73 -9.81 22.23
CA SER A 131 0.44 -10.18 23.02
C SER A 131 1.70 -9.85 22.23
N LEU A 132 2.42 -8.80 22.61
CA LEU A 132 3.67 -8.37 21.96
C LEU A 132 4.85 -9.15 22.53
N VAL A 133 5.59 -9.87 21.67
CA VAL A 133 6.71 -10.75 22.06
C VAL A 133 7.96 -10.43 21.25
N GLN A 134 9.09 -10.18 21.95
CA GLN A 134 10.39 -10.10 21.29
C GLN A 134 10.95 -11.50 21.07
N ALA A 135 10.84 -11.97 19.83
CA ALA A 135 11.37 -13.27 19.43
C ALA A 135 11.58 -13.32 17.91
N GLU A 136 12.53 -14.14 17.48
CA GLU A 136 12.74 -14.48 16.07
C GLU A 136 12.03 -15.78 15.76
N ILE A 137 11.08 -15.76 14.83
CA ILE A 137 10.44 -16.97 14.30
C ILE A 137 11.33 -17.55 13.21
N VAL A 138 11.67 -18.83 13.35
CA VAL A 138 12.56 -19.57 12.46
C VAL A 138 11.87 -20.69 11.71
N GLU A 139 10.68 -21.11 12.17
CA GLU A 139 10.00 -22.26 11.59
C GLU A 139 8.47 -22.15 11.68
N LEU A 140 7.81 -22.65 10.64
CA LEU A 140 6.38 -22.84 10.55
C LEU A 140 6.07 -24.33 10.64
N PHE A 141 5.02 -24.69 11.36
CA PHE A 141 4.52 -26.06 11.45
C PHE A 141 3.20 -26.23 10.73
N TRP A 142 3.00 -27.41 10.18
CA TRP A 142 1.75 -27.75 9.50
C TRP A 142 1.45 -29.23 9.61
N ASP A 143 0.16 -29.55 9.54
CA ASP A 143 -0.33 -30.91 9.31
C ASP A 143 -0.56 -31.10 7.81
N GLU A 144 -0.35 -32.31 7.33
CA GLU A 144 -0.63 -32.67 5.95
C GLU A 144 -1.75 -33.71 5.92
N GLY A 145 -2.97 -33.25 5.59
CA GLY A 145 -4.15 -34.08 5.46
C GLY A 145 -4.70 -34.05 4.03
N SER A 146 -4.91 -35.24 3.43
CA SER A 146 -5.46 -35.36 2.06
C SER A 146 -4.69 -34.56 1.00
N GLY A 147 -3.37 -34.42 1.15
CA GLY A 147 -2.49 -33.67 0.25
C GLY A 147 -2.57 -32.15 0.40
N VAL A 148 -3.20 -31.65 1.47
CA VAL A 148 -3.28 -30.22 1.78
C VAL A 148 -2.51 -29.93 3.06
N LYS A 149 -1.50 -29.07 2.97
CA LYS A 149 -0.76 -28.55 4.13
C LYS A 149 -1.61 -27.48 4.84
N THR A 150 -1.78 -27.60 6.15
CA THR A 150 -2.52 -26.63 6.97
C THR A 150 -1.66 -26.21 8.16
N LEU A 151 -1.42 -24.91 8.31
CA LEU A 151 -0.64 -24.34 9.40
C LEU A 151 -1.27 -24.68 10.75
N ASN A 152 -0.44 -25.07 11.72
CA ASN A 152 -0.86 -25.35 13.09
C ASN A 152 0.03 -24.72 14.17
N GLY A 153 1.18 -24.12 13.80
CA GLY A 153 2.05 -23.46 14.77
C GLY A 153 3.29 -22.80 14.19
N VAL A 154 4.00 -22.10 15.08
CA VAL A 154 5.27 -21.42 14.79
C VAL A 154 6.27 -21.65 15.90
N ARG A 155 7.58 -21.65 15.59
CA ARG A 155 8.67 -21.84 16.54
C ARG A 155 9.64 -20.66 16.52
N THR A 156 10.02 -20.23 17.72
CA THR A 156 11.08 -19.24 17.87
C THR A 156 12.48 -19.88 17.82
N ARG A 157 13.51 -19.07 17.57
CA ARG A 157 14.92 -19.49 17.64
C ARG A 157 15.29 -20.07 19.00
N SER A 158 14.70 -19.58 20.09
CA SER A 158 14.93 -20.05 21.45
C SER A 158 14.17 -21.32 21.83
N GLY A 159 13.40 -21.90 20.91
CA GLY A 159 12.69 -23.17 21.11
C GLY A 159 11.26 -23.06 21.64
N ALA A 160 10.72 -21.86 21.83
CA ALA A 160 9.32 -21.66 22.21
C ALA A 160 8.39 -21.99 21.02
N CYS A 161 7.44 -22.89 21.23
CA CYS A 161 6.45 -23.32 20.25
C CYS A 161 5.09 -22.71 20.58
N TYR A 162 4.46 -22.09 19.60
CA TYR A 162 3.14 -21.50 19.72
C TYR A 162 2.17 -22.17 18.76
N HIS A 163 1.05 -22.66 19.29
CA HIS A 163 -0.05 -23.16 18.48
C HIS A 163 -0.86 -22.00 17.93
N VAL A 164 -1.12 -22.00 16.64
CA VAL A 164 -1.92 -20.96 15.99
C VAL A 164 -2.80 -21.53 14.88
N LYS A 165 -3.96 -20.92 14.65
CA LYS A 165 -4.88 -21.29 13.58
C LYS A 165 -4.54 -20.63 12.24
N ALA A 166 -3.88 -19.46 12.30
CA ALA A 166 -3.37 -18.74 11.15
C ALA A 166 -2.11 -17.94 11.50
N ALA A 167 -1.28 -17.65 10.51
CA ALA A 167 -0.14 -16.75 10.66
C ALA A 167 -0.06 -15.74 9.52
N VAL A 168 0.41 -14.52 9.83
CA VAL A 168 0.69 -13.46 8.85
C VAL A 168 2.19 -13.14 8.89
N VAL A 169 2.91 -13.45 7.81
CA VAL A 169 4.34 -13.16 7.69
C VAL A 169 4.53 -11.73 7.16
N CYS A 170 5.15 -10.88 7.98
CA CYS A 170 5.40 -9.46 7.74
C CYS A 170 6.89 -9.12 7.95
N SER A 171 7.79 -9.97 7.47
CA SER A 171 9.23 -9.96 7.76
C SER A 171 10.00 -8.77 7.19
N GLY A 172 9.38 -7.91 6.37
CA GLY A 172 10.03 -6.73 5.81
C GLY A 172 11.27 -7.08 4.97
N THR A 173 12.41 -6.43 5.30
CA THR A 173 13.71 -6.66 4.63
C THR A 173 14.69 -7.44 5.52
N TYR A 174 14.19 -8.30 6.41
CA TYR A 174 15.02 -8.95 7.44
C TYR A 174 15.41 -10.40 7.11
N MET A 175 14.65 -11.10 6.25
CA MET A 175 14.93 -12.51 5.95
C MET A 175 16.23 -12.66 5.16
N GLU A 176 17.17 -13.43 5.70
CA GLU A 176 18.51 -13.71 5.15
C GLU A 176 19.21 -12.45 4.61
N SER A 177 18.98 -11.31 5.31
CA SER A 177 19.43 -10.01 4.84
C SER A 177 20.91 -9.78 5.06
N ARG A 178 21.50 -8.98 4.15
CA ARG A 178 22.87 -8.47 4.26
C ARG A 178 22.92 -7.01 3.83
N THR A 179 23.66 -6.19 4.57
CA THR A 179 23.94 -4.79 4.19
C THR A 179 25.29 -4.71 3.49
N ILE A 180 25.39 -3.85 2.47
CA ILE A 180 26.53 -3.77 1.56
C ILE A 180 26.94 -2.32 1.38
N ARG A 181 28.24 -2.02 1.60
CA ARG A 181 28.86 -0.70 1.39
C ARG A 181 30.23 -0.89 0.74
N GLY A 182 30.35 -0.61 -0.54
CA GLY A 182 31.54 -0.94 -1.26
C GLY A 182 31.93 -2.41 -1.09
N GLU A 183 33.12 -2.64 -0.62
CA GLU A 183 33.71 -3.97 -0.41
C GLU A 183 33.23 -4.64 0.91
N VAL A 184 32.51 -3.91 1.77
CA VAL A 184 32.10 -4.39 3.10
C VAL A 184 30.68 -4.97 3.06
N ILE A 185 30.58 -6.25 3.39
CA ILE A 185 29.30 -6.98 3.52
C ILE A 185 29.10 -7.39 4.97
N ILE A 186 27.95 -7.03 5.52
CA ILE A 186 27.59 -7.35 6.92
C ILE A 186 26.25 -8.11 6.91
N GLU A 187 26.22 -9.26 7.54
CA GLU A 187 25.01 -10.05 7.74
C GLU A 187 24.13 -9.40 8.83
N SER A 188 23.30 -8.45 8.41
CA SER A 188 22.43 -7.66 9.29
C SER A 188 21.14 -7.25 8.59
N GLY A 189 20.13 -6.90 9.39
CA GLY A 189 18.95 -6.15 8.94
C GLY A 189 19.26 -4.67 8.75
N PRO A 190 18.24 -3.84 8.44
CA PRO A 190 18.39 -2.40 8.28
C PRO A 190 18.84 -1.74 9.60
N ASP A 191 19.52 -0.60 9.51
CA ASP A 191 20.01 0.20 10.65
C ASP A 191 20.94 -0.55 11.62
N GLY A 192 21.58 -1.65 11.18
CA GLY A 192 22.45 -2.48 12.02
C GLY A 192 21.70 -3.44 12.96
N LEU A 193 20.39 -3.60 12.78
CA LEU A 193 19.58 -4.55 13.54
C LEU A 193 19.86 -5.99 13.11
N SER A 194 19.46 -6.96 13.95
CA SER A 194 19.59 -8.39 13.63
C SER A 194 18.79 -8.75 12.39
N ARG A 195 19.32 -9.67 11.57
CA ARG A 195 18.56 -10.31 10.49
C ARG A 195 17.74 -11.49 11.03
N SER A 196 16.75 -11.95 10.25
CA SER A 196 16.01 -13.18 10.49
C SER A 196 16.61 -14.32 9.66
N VAL A 197 16.84 -15.48 10.29
CA VAL A 197 17.47 -16.65 9.65
C VAL A 197 16.60 -17.89 9.86
N GLY A 198 16.44 -18.69 8.81
CA GLY A 198 15.70 -19.96 8.84
C GLY A 198 14.25 -19.88 8.38
N LEU A 199 13.56 -18.75 8.56
CA LEU A 199 12.16 -18.62 8.14
C LEU A 199 11.99 -18.77 6.62
N SER A 200 12.92 -18.24 5.81
CA SER A 200 12.94 -18.45 4.35
C SER A 200 12.95 -19.93 4.00
N ARG A 201 13.82 -20.70 4.65
CA ARG A 201 13.92 -22.15 4.44
C ARG A 201 12.63 -22.88 4.81
N SER A 202 12.03 -22.51 5.94
CA SER A 202 10.75 -23.10 6.36
C SER A 202 9.62 -22.80 5.38
N MET A 203 9.60 -21.62 4.77
CA MET A 203 8.64 -21.27 3.72
C MET A 203 8.89 -22.05 2.42
N GLU A 204 10.17 -22.27 2.03
CA GLU A 204 10.52 -23.13 0.89
C GLU A 204 10.08 -24.57 1.09
N ASP A 205 10.26 -25.12 2.29
CA ASP A 205 9.81 -26.47 2.65
C ASP A 205 8.27 -26.61 2.60
N ALA A 206 7.56 -25.51 2.86
CA ALA A 206 6.11 -25.44 2.65
C ALA A 206 5.71 -25.43 1.16
N GLY A 207 6.64 -25.13 0.25
CA GLY A 207 6.44 -25.08 -1.20
C GLY A 207 6.34 -23.65 -1.75
N ILE A 208 6.68 -22.63 -0.96
CA ILE A 208 6.65 -21.23 -1.38
C ILE A 208 7.94 -20.89 -2.12
N THR A 209 7.82 -20.28 -3.31
CA THR A 209 8.97 -19.90 -4.12
C THR A 209 9.57 -18.60 -3.59
N MET A 210 10.87 -18.64 -3.26
CA MET A 210 11.63 -17.47 -2.81
C MET A 210 12.26 -16.71 -3.98
N GLN A 211 12.44 -15.40 -3.78
CA GLN A 211 13.16 -14.47 -4.64
C GLN A 211 14.09 -13.61 -3.78
N ARG A 212 15.05 -12.92 -4.41
CA ARG A 212 15.95 -12.03 -3.70
C ARG A 212 15.90 -10.63 -4.29
N PHE A 213 15.55 -9.64 -3.45
CA PHE A 213 15.48 -8.24 -3.83
C PHE A 213 16.51 -7.41 -3.07
N LYS A 214 16.76 -6.22 -3.61
CA LYS A 214 17.59 -5.23 -2.93
C LYS A 214 16.85 -3.90 -2.81
N THR A 215 17.14 -3.18 -1.75
CA THR A 215 16.83 -1.76 -1.62
C THR A 215 18.04 -1.02 -1.07
N GLY A 216 17.91 0.26 -0.75
CA GLY A 216 19.00 1.03 -0.18
C GLY A 216 18.49 2.25 0.56
N THR A 217 19.36 2.83 1.37
CA THR A 217 19.07 4.04 2.13
C THR A 217 20.20 5.06 1.90
N PRO A 218 19.92 6.37 1.90
CA PRO A 218 20.92 7.40 1.79
C PRO A 218 21.63 7.71 3.12
N VAL A 219 22.63 8.57 3.02
CA VAL A 219 23.39 9.10 4.14
C VAL A 219 22.51 9.93 5.08
N ARG A 220 22.81 9.90 6.39
CA ARG A 220 22.29 10.83 7.41
C ARG A 220 23.44 11.68 7.92
N VAL A 221 23.19 12.98 8.05
CA VAL A 221 24.18 13.96 8.49
C VAL A 221 23.70 14.75 9.71
N ASN A 222 24.64 15.31 10.46
CA ASN A 222 24.35 16.14 11.63
C ASN A 222 23.97 17.56 11.20
N ARG A 223 22.77 18.02 11.55
CA ARG A 223 22.21 19.35 11.25
C ARG A 223 23.13 20.50 11.59
N ARG A 224 23.82 20.43 12.73
CA ARG A 224 24.73 21.49 13.20
C ARG A 224 25.93 21.71 12.29
N THR A 225 26.21 20.79 11.39
CA THR A 225 27.34 20.86 10.43
C THR A 225 26.88 21.13 9.00
N VAL A 226 25.62 21.48 8.82
CA VAL A 226 24.99 21.78 7.52
C VAL A 226 24.60 23.25 7.46
N ASP A 227 24.99 23.93 6.39
CA ASP A 227 24.57 25.31 6.11
C ASP A 227 23.30 25.31 5.26
N THR A 228 22.14 25.42 5.90
CA THR A 228 20.86 25.47 5.22
C THR A 228 20.53 26.81 4.56
N SER A 229 21.33 27.85 4.81
CA SER A 229 21.08 29.21 4.26
C SER A 229 21.25 29.29 2.75
N VAL A 230 22.04 28.38 2.18
CA VAL A 230 22.28 28.27 0.72
C VAL A 230 21.32 27.30 0.02
N MET A 231 20.39 26.72 0.76
CA MET A 231 19.44 25.71 0.24
C MET A 231 18.07 26.33 -0.05
N GLU A 232 17.34 25.72 -0.97
CA GLU A 232 15.94 26.09 -1.24
C GLU A 232 15.04 25.53 -0.14
N VAL A 233 14.32 26.43 0.56
CA VAL A 233 13.39 26.04 1.63
C VAL A 233 12.15 25.37 1.04
N GLN A 234 11.78 24.24 1.60
CA GLN A 234 10.55 23.50 1.27
C GLN A 234 9.58 23.58 2.47
N PRO A 235 8.68 24.60 2.50
CA PRO A 235 7.77 24.81 3.62
C PRO A 235 6.68 23.74 3.65
N GLY A 236 6.09 23.57 4.84
CA GLY A 236 4.89 22.76 5.02
C GLY A 236 3.59 23.53 4.70
N GLU A 237 2.48 22.82 4.76
CA GLU A 237 1.12 23.33 4.57
C GLU A 237 0.30 23.04 5.84
N PRO A 238 0.12 24.01 6.76
CA PRO A 238 -0.60 23.79 8.02
C PRO A 238 -2.11 23.56 7.83
N ASP A 239 -2.67 23.98 6.69
CA ASP A 239 -4.09 23.84 6.38
C ASP A 239 -4.43 22.51 5.69
N MET A 240 -3.49 21.59 5.58
CA MET A 240 -3.75 20.27 5.01
C MET A 240 -4.68 19.46 5.94
N PRO A 241 -5.71 18.77 5.43
CA PRO A 241 -6.53 17.89 6.26
C PRO A 241 -5.67 16.73 6.81
N PRO A 242 -6.00 16.19 8.01
CA PRO A 242 -5.32 15.02 8.55
C PRO A 242 -5.51 13.79 7.65
N PHE A 243 -4.64 12.79 7.79
CA PHE A 243 -4.81 11.51 7.10
C PHE A 243 -6.01 10.73 7.62
N SER A 244 -6.22 10.76 8.94
CA SER A 244 -7.29 9.99 9.58
C SER A 244 -8.60 10.76 9.60
N TYR A 245 -9.65 10.12 9.10
CA TYR A 245 -11.04 10.62 9.24
C TYR A 245 -11.46 10.67 10.71
N ALA A 246 -10.99 9.74 11.55
CA ALA A 246 -11.25 9.78 12.99
C ALA A 246 -10.60 10.98 13.66
N ASN A 247 -9.40 11.39 13.23
CA ASN A 247 -8.74 12.60 13.72
C ASN A 247 -9.43 13.87 13.19
N GLU A 248 -9.88 13.85 11.93
CA GLU A 248 -10.68 14.95 11.35
C GLU A 248 -11.97 15.18 12.15
N MET A 249 -12.69 14.12 12.50
CA MET A 249 -13.90 14.19 13.33
C MET A 249 -13.65 14.77 14.74
N LYS A 250 -12.45 14.52 15.31
CA LYS A 250 -12.02 15.10 16.60
C LYS A 250 -11.57 16.55 16.48
N GLY A 251 -11.64 17.15 15.28
CA GLY A 251 -11.18 18.50 15.00
C GLY A 251 -9.65 18.65 15.04
N MET A 252 -8.91 17.55 14.86
CA MET A 252 -7.46 17.62 14.80
C MET A 252 -7.02 18.41 13.57
N THR A 253 -6.11 19.34 13.79
CA THR A 253 -5.43 20.07 12.71
C THR A 253 -3.93 19.74 12.73
N PRO A 254 -3.25 19.82 11.58
CA PRO A 254 -1.80 19.71 11.55
C PRO A 254 -1.12 20.73 12.45
N ARG A 255 0.10 20.43 12.83
CA ARG A 255 0.97 21.34 13.59
C ARG A 255 1.11 22.68 12.85
N GLN A 256 0.88 23.81 13.53
CA GLN A 256 0.94 25.13 12.92
C GLN A 256 2.38 25.57 12.64
N GLU A 257 3.29 25.35 13.56
CA GLU A 257 4.73 25.59 13.38
C GLU A 257 5.41 24.35 12.84
N GLN A 258 5.45 24.24 11.51
CA GLN A 258 6.03 23.09 10.83
C GLN A 258 7.53 23.27 10.60
N ILE A 259 8.28 22.16 10.72
CA ILE A 259 9.72 22.15 10.46
C ILE A 259 9.94 22.05 8.95
N PRO A 260 10.66 22.99 8.31
CA PRO A 260 10.89 22.94 6.88
C PRO A 260 11.85 21.81 6.49
N CYS A 261 11.64 21.24 5.32
CA CYS A 261 12.66 20.51 4.58
C CYS A 261 13.42 21.48 3.68
N TYR A 262 14.55 21.03 3.13
CA TYR A 262 15.36 21.82 2.20
C TYR A 262 15.65 21.02 0.94
N SER A 263 16.03 21.68 -0.13
CA SER A 263 16.52 21.00 -1.34
C SER A 263 17.80 21.62 -1.88
N VAL A 264 18.67 20.75 -2.39
CA VAL A 264 19.91 21.10 -3.07
C VAL A 264 20.06 20.26 -4.34
N TRP A 265 21.02 20.60 -5.17
CA TRP A 265 21.30 19.89 -6.40
C TRP A 265 22.73 19.31 -6.36
N THR A 266 22.89 18.13 -6.93
CA THR A 266 24.24 17.59 -7.19
C THR A 266 25.03 18.50 -8.13
N THR A 267 26.34 18.50 -7.96
CA THR A 267 27.29 19.32 -8.72
C THR A 267 28.05 18.49 -9.76
N PRO A 268 28.79 19.10 -10.69
CA PRO A 268 29.73 18.38 -11.55
C PRO A 268 30.78 17.59 -10.75
N GLU A 269 31.21 18.13 -9.57
CA GLU A 269 32.15 17.42 -8.70
C GLU A 269 31.50 16.16 -8.09
N THR A 270 30.23 16.22 -7.68
CA THR A 270 29.46 15.04 -7.24
C THR A 270 29.48 13.95 -8.31
N ARG A 271 29.21 14.32 -9.56
CA ARG A 271 29.24 13.39 -10.70
C ARG A 271 30.62 12.79 -10.90
N LYS A 272 31.67 13.62 -10.84
CA LYS A 272 33.05 13.19 -10.99
C LYS A 272 33.45 12.17 -9.93
N VAL A 273 33.22 12.46 -8.64
CA VAL A 273 33.49 11.55 -7.52
C VAL A 273 32.82 10.20 -7.72
N ILE A 274 31.54 10.20 -8.12
CA ILE A 274 30.80 8.95 -8.37
C ILE A 274 31.42 8.19 -9.55
N THR A 275 31.68 8.86 -10.67
CA THR A 275 32.15 8.22 -11.91
C THR A 275 33.55 7.61 -11.74
N GLU A 276 34.42 8.28 -10.99
CA GLU A 276 35.80 7.81 -10.73
C GLU A 276 35.84 6.60 -9.77
N ASN A 277 34.74 6.29 -9.06
CA ASN A 277 34.66 5.18 -8.11
C ASN A 277 33.60 4.12 -8.50
N MET A 278 33.18 4.07 -9.77
CA MET A 278 32.17 3.12 -10.24
C MET A 278 32.64 1.66 -10.16
N ASP A 279 33.90 1.41 -10.27
CA ASP A 279 34.54 0.08 -10.12
C ASP A 279 34.41 -0.46 -8.68
N ARG A 280 34.27 0.43 -7.68
CA ARG A 280 34.08 0.10 -6.27
C ARG A 280 32.58 -0.04 -5.90
N SER A 281 31.67 0.14 -6.85
CA SER A 281 30.23 0.01 -6.61
C SER A 281 29.80 -1.46 -6.60
N PRO A 282 29.23 -1.97 -5.50
CA PRO A 282 28.71 -3.35 -5.41
C PRO A 282 27.64 -3.66 -6.45
N LEU A 283 26.92 -2.63 -6.92
CA LEU A 283 25.89 -2.75 -7.95
C LEU A 283 26.50 -3.09 -9.32
N TYR A 284 27.68 -2.53 -9.63
CA TYR A 284 28.33 -2.68 -10.93
C TYR A 284 29.43 -3.75 -10.94
N SER A 285 29.96 -4.12 -9.77
CA SER A 285 30.92 -5.21 -9.61
C SER A 285 30.29 -6.61 -9.55
N GLY A 286 28.95 -6.71 -9.54
CA GLY A 286 28.23 -7.99 -9.47
C GLY A 286 28.14 -8.60 -8.07
N VAL A 287 28.52 -7.90 -7.03
CA VAL A 287 28.37 -8.33 -5.62
C VAL A 287 26.92 -8.37 -5.19
N ILE A 288 26.12 -7.43 -5.70
CA ILE A 288 24.67 -7.37 -5.47
C ILE A 288 23.98 -8.27 -6.49
N GLU A 289 23.32 -9.33 -6.01
CA GLU A 289 22.55 -10.29 -6.81
C GLU A 289 21.08 -9.89 -6.93
N GLY A 290 20.54 -9.25 -5.89
CA GLY A 290 19.14 -8.86 -5.79
C GLY A 290 18.75 -7.75 -6.76
N THR A 291 17.57 -7.88 -7.37
CA THR A 291 17.02 -6.83 -8.24
C THR A 291 16.59 -5.62 -7.41
N GLY A 292 17.03 -4.42 -7.83
CA GLY A 292 16.72 -3.16 -7.18
C GLY A 292 15.46 -2.48 -7.70
N PRO A 293 14.86 -1.55 -6.92
CA PRO A 293 13.63 -0.86 -7.30
C PRO A 293 13.87 0.13 -8.44
N ARG A 294 13.05 0.04 -9.49
CA ARG A 294 13.10 0.91 -10.67
C ARG A 294 12.88 2.40 -10.35
N TYR A 295 12.03 2.69 -9.38
CA TYR A 295 11.58 4.06 -9.06
C TYR A 295 12.32 4.69 -7.86
N CYS A 296 13.29 3.99 -7.30
CA CYS A 296 14.20 4.51 -6.28
C CYS A 296 15.63 4.08 -6.60
N PRO A 297 16.17 4.48 -7.78
CA PRO A 297 17.53 4.15 -8.15
C PRO A 297 18.52 4.84 -7.21
N SER A 298 19.67 4.23 -6.98
CA SER A 298 20.78 4.88 -6.31
C SER A 298 21.28 6.10 -7.11
N ILE A 299 22.05 6.96 -6.49
CA ILE A 299 22.53 8.17 -7.18
C ILE A 299 23.46 7.82 -8.33
N GLU A 300 24.31 6.80 -8.17
CA GLU A 300 25.16 6.26 -9.25
C GLU A 300 24.31 5.75 -10.42
N ASP A 301 23.23 5.04 -10.15
CA ASP A 301 22.26 4.58 -11.17
C ASP A 301 21.59 5.75 -11.91
N LYS A 302 21.27 6.85 -11.19
CA LYS A 302 20.69 8.04 -11.83
C LYS A 302 21.63 8.67 -12.84
N PHE A 303 22.91 8.81 -12.52
CA PHE A 303 23.90 9.36 -13.44
C PHE A 303 24.14 8.45 -14.64
N MET A 304 24.11 7.13 -14.46
CA MET A 304 24.28 6.17 -15.55
C MET A 304 23.07 6.07 -16.48
N ARG A 305 21.85 6.06 -15.90
CA ARG A 305 20.60 5.94 -16.69
C ARG A 305 20.18 7.24 -17.37
N PHE A 306 20.58 8.37 -16.82
CA PHE A 306 20.23 9.69 -17.34
C PHE A 306 21.47 10.56 -17.59
N PRO A 307 22.36 10.14 -18.53
CA PRO A 307 23.64 10.80 -18.76
C PRO A 307 23.48 12.26 -19.22
N ASP A 308 22.35 12.59 -19.88
CA ASP A 308 22.04 13.95 -20.35
C ASP A 308 21.61 14.90 -19.23
N LYS A 309 21.31 14.38 -18.03
CA LYS A 309 20.98 15.22 -16.88
C LYS A 309 22.24 15.62 -16.13
N ASN A 310 22.53 16.92 -16.13
CA ASN A 310 23.71 17.47 -15.48
C ASN A 310 23.65 17.47 -13.96
N ARG A 311 22.42 17.42 -13.37
CA ARG A 311 22.22 17.45 -11.92
C ARG A 311 20.96 16.69 -11.49
N HIS A 312 20.97 16.23 -10.25
CA HIS A 312 19.84 15.57 -9.58
C HIS A 312 19.49 16.32 -8.31
N GLN A 313 18.19 16.46 -8.04
CA GLN A 313 17.69 17.10 -6.83
C GLN A 313 17.83 16.14 -5.64
N ILE A 314 18.28 16.69 -4.52
CA ILE A 314 18.42 16.03 -3.23
C ILE A 314 17.59 16.81 -2.21
N PHE A 315 16.73 16.14 -1.47
CA PHE A 315 16.02 16.76 -0.35
C PHE A 315 16.77 16.48 0.95
N VAL A 316 16.87 17.51 1.77
CA VAL A 316 17.48 17.45 3.11
C VAL A 316 16.32 17.52 4.10
N GLU A 317 16.03 16.40 4.74
CA GLU A 317 14.81 16.18 5.50
C GLU A 317 15.11 15.90 6.98
N PRO A 318 14.44 16.59 7.93
CA PRO A 318 14.60 16.31 9.35
C PRO A 318 14.04 14.91 9.70
N MET A 319 14.77 14.17 10.55
CA MET A 319 14.38 12.84 11.03
C MET A 319 13.46 12.87 12.24
N GLY A 320 13.25 14.04 12.83
CA GLY A 320 12.41 14.27 14.01
C GLY A 320 12.54 15.67 14.56
N ASP A 321 11.77 15.95 15.58
CA ASP A 321 11.74 17.23 16.30
C ASP A 321 12.90 17.37 17.28
N GLU A 322 13.19 16.27 17.99
CA GLU A 322 14.20 16.23 19.07
C GLU A 322 15.53 15.59 18.62
N THR A 323 15.86 15.66 17.32
CA THR A 323 17.11 15.11 16.78
C THR A 323 17.81 16.07 15.84
N GLU A 324 19.13 16.01 15.83
CA GLU A 324 19.98 16.72 14.86
C GLU A 324 20.24 15.91 13.58
N GLU A 325 19.57 14.77 13.40
CA GLU A 325 19.76 13.90 12.25
C GLU A 325 18.97 14.41 11.04
N LEU A 326 19.64 14.64 9.90
CA LEU A 326 19.06 14.99 8.61
C LEU A 326 19.26 13.86 7.62
N TYR A 327 18.22 13.55 6.85
CA TYR A 327 18.17 12.51 5.83
C TYR A 327 18.33 13.12 4.44
N LEU A 328 19.24 12.58 3.61
CA LEU A 328 19.52 13.09 2.27
C LEU A 328 18.72 12.32 1.22
N GLN A 329 17.42 12.59 1.11
CA GLN A 329 16.55 11.88 0.19
C GLN A 329 16.96 12.07 -1.27
N GLY A 330 17.06 10.95 -1.99
CA GLY A 330 17.48 10.93 -3.40
C GLY A 330 18.98 10.70 -3.57
N PHE A 331 19.74 10.59 -2.46
CA PHE A 331 21.18 10.38 -2.43
C PHE A 331 21.56 8.98 -1.91
N SER A 332 20.70 7.99 -2.16
CA SER A 332 20.96 6.58 -1.84
C SER A 332 22.14 6.05 -2.65
N THR A 333 23.06 5.34 -2.00
CA THR A 333 24.23 4.76 -2.63
C THR A 333 24.69 3.50 -1.90
N SER A 334 25.45 2.66 -2.60
CA SER A 334 26.18 1.54 -2.01
C SER A 334 27.71 1.69 -2.11
N LEU A 335 28.20 2.83 -2.59
CA LEU A 335 29.63 3.13 -2.63
C LEU A 335 30.27 3.10 -1.23
N PRO A 336 31.60 2.87 -1.13
CA PRO A 336 32.31 2.84 0.15
C PRO A 336 32.19 4.16 0.95
N GLU A 337 32.37 4.10 2.27
CA GLU A 337 32.18 5.25 3.16
C GLU A 337 33.11 6.43 2.85
N ASP A 338 34.38 6.15 2.47
CA ASP A 338 35.34 7.18 2.06
C ASP A 338 34.86 7.96 0.82
N VAL A 339 34.21 7.29 -0.11
CA VAL A 339 33.60 7.91 -1.29
C VAL A 339 32.33 8.69 -0.91
N GLN A 340 31.51 8.16 0.00
CA GLN A 340 30.32 8.83 0.48
C GLN A 340 30.64 10.18 1.16
N VAL A 341 31.75 10.27 1.89
CA VAL A 341 32.21 11.54 2.49
C VAL A 341 32.50 12.57 1.38
N GLN A 342 33.23 12.19 0.35
CA GLN A 342 33.53 13.07 -0.79
C GLN A 342 32.26 13.49 -1.54
N MET A 343 31.35 12.55 -1.77
CA MET A 343 30.05 12.80 -2.39
C MET A 343 29.22 13.82 -1.60
N VAL A 344 29.10 13.67 -0.28
CA VAL A 344 28.35 14.57 0.58
C VAL A 344 29.00 15.95 0.59
N HIS A 345 30.32 16.04 0.72
CA HIS A 345 31.06 17.30 0.76
C HIS A 345 31.04 18.04 -0.60
N SER A 346 30.67 17.40 -1.69
CA SER A 346 30.49 18.03 -2.99
C SER A 346 29.14 18.74 -3.16
N LEU A 347 28.22 18.60 -2.19
CA LEU A 347 26.90 19.23 -2.24
C LEU A 347 26.93 20.61 -1.57
N PRO A 348 26.25 21.64 -2.15
CA PRO A 348 26.20 22.97 -1.57
C PRO A 348 25.58 22.96 -0.15
N GLY A 349 26.28 23.60 0.80
CA GLY A 349 25.87 23.66 2.21
C GLY A 349 26.20 22.41 3.02
N LEU A 350 26.80 21.39 2.39
CA LEU A 350 27.20 20.12 3.03
C LEU A 350 28.73 19.89 3.01
N GLU A 351 29.52 20.91 2.65
CA GLU A 351 30.97 20.81 2.47
C GLU A 351 31.71 20.39 3.76
N LYS A 352 31.09 20.62 4.92
CA LYS A 352 31.61 20.25 6.23
C LYS A 352 30.69 19.31 7.00
N ALA A 353 29.73 18.71 6.31
CA ALA A 353 28.72 17.87 6.95
C ALA A 353 29.35 16.63 7.59
N HIS A 354 29.02 16.39 8.85
CA HIS A 354 29.42 15.18 9.57
C HIS A 354 28.40 14.06 9.31
N ILE A 355 28.85 12.97 8.74
CA ILE A 355 28.02 11.78 8.48
C ILE A 355 27.80 11.06 9.81
N GLN A 356 26.54 10.92 10.23
CA GLN A 356 26.15 10.16 11.42
C GLN A 356 25.85 8.69 11.07
N ARG A 357 25.30 8.44 9.86
CA ARG A 357 25.05 7.10 9.34
C ARG A 357 25.38 7.07 7.85
N ALA A 358 26.26 6.17 7.46
CA ALA A 358 26.58 5.95 6.06
C ALA A 358 25.39 5.29 5.34
N ALA A 359 25.25 5.57 4.05
CA ALA A 359 24.34 4.87 3.15
C ALA A 359 24.74 3.40 2.98
N TYR A 360 23.79 2.56 2.64
CA TYR A 360 24.04 1.15 2.32
C TYR A 360 22.98 0.60 1.36
N ALA A 361 23.33 -0.41 0.62
CA ALA A 361 22.35 -1.31 0.01
C ALA A 361 22.03 -2.45 0.97
N ILE A 362 20.80 -2.95 0.95
CA ILE A 362 20.39 -4.14 1.67
C ILE A 362 19.73 -5.12 0.70
N GLU A 363 20.18 -6.35 0.73
CA GLU A 363 19.56 -7.49 0.05
C GLU A 363 18.82 -8.35 1.06
N TYR A 364 17.70 -8.92 0.65
CA TYR A 364 16.83 -9.72 1.49
C TYR A 364 15.99 -10.69 0.67
N ASP A 365 15.55 -11.78 1.31
CA ASP A 365 14.64 -12.73 0.70
C ASP A 365 13.20 -12.21 0.74
N CYS A 366 12.48 -12.46 -0.35
CA CYS A 366 11.05 -12.26 -0.49
C CYS A 366 10.44 -13.43 -1.26
N ILE A 367 9.12 -13.53 -1.29
CA ILE A 367 8.43 -14.60 -2.03
C ILE A 367 8.07 -14.14 -3.45
N ASP A 368 7.79 -15.10 -4.33
CA ASP A 368 6.97 -14.84 -5.52
C ASP A 368 5.52 -14.61 -5.05
N PRO A 369 4.97 -13.38 -5.11
CA PRO A 369 3.64 -13.09 -4.57
C PRO A 369 2.52 -13.82 -5.30
N THR A 370 2.80 -14.44 -6.44
CA THR A 370 1.83 -15.26 -7.16
C THR A 370 1.58 -16.63 -6.52
N THR A 371 2.30 -16.95 -5.43
CA THR A 371 2.02 -18.08 -4.54
C THR A 371 0.96 -17.74 -3.48
N ALA A 372 0.39 -16.53 -3.51
CA ALA A 372 -0.77 -16.12 -2.73
C ALA A 372 -1.98 -15.84 -3.64
N ASP A 373 -3.18 -15.95 -3.10
CA ASP A 373 -4.42 -15.54 -3.75
C ASP A 373 -4.80 -14.07 -3.45
N LEU A 374 -5.96 -13.61 -3.93
CA LEU A 374 -6.44 -12.25 -3.70
C LEU A 374 -6.74 -11.90 -2.22
N SER A 375 -6.86 -12.91 -1.36
CA SER A 375 -6.99 -12.73 0.09
C SER A 375 -5.65 -12.57 0.79
N LEU A 376 -4.54 -12.69 0.08
CA LEU A 376 -3.16 -12.80 0.54
C LEU A 376 -2.86 -14.11 1.30
N GLU A 377 -3.73 -15.10 1.21
CA GLU A 377 -3.47 -16.44 1.71
C GLU A 377 -2.56 -17.21 0.75
N SER A 378 -1.59 -17.95 1.29
CA SER A 378 -0.72 -18.83 0.51
C SER A 378 -1.51 -19.97 -0.14
N THR A 379 -1.27 -20.21 -1.42
CA THR A 379 -1.84 -21.38 -2.13
C THR A 379 -1.12 -22.70 -1.79
N CYS A 380 0.06 -22.61 -1.15
CA CYS A 380 0.90 -23.75 -0.79
C CYS A 380 0.65 -24.24 0.65
N LEU A 381 0.28 -23.33 1.56
CA LEU A 381 0.09 -23.62 2.99
C LEU A 381 -1.15 -22.88 3.49
N ARG A 382 -2.23 -23.60 3.72
CA ARG A 382 -3.48 -23.02 4.26
C ARG A 382 -3.25 -22.43 5.65
N GLY A 383 -3.86 -21.26 5.91
CA GLY A 383 -3.71 -20.53 7.17
C GLY A 383 -2.48 -19.65 7.22
N LEU A 384 -1.59 -19.70 6.22
CA LEU A 384 -0.48 -18.77 6.08
C LEU A 384 -0.88 -17.61 5.17
N PHE A 385 -0.71 -16.39 5.67
CA PHE A 385 -0.85 -15.13 4.93
C PHE A 385 0.50 -14.42 4.86
N THR A 386 0.68 -13.59 3.83
CA THR A 386 1.92 -12.83 3.66
C THR A 386 1.59 -11.38 3.34
N ALA A 387 2.34 -10.41 3.91
CA ALA A 387 2.06 -9.00 3.70
C ALA A 387 3.31 -8.12 3.74
N GLY A 388 3.34 -7.11 2.88
CA GLY A 388 4.39 -6.10 2.85
C GLY A 388 5.56 -6.47 1.95
N GLN A 389 6.78 -6.15 2.38
CA GLN A 389 7.96 -6.32 1.54
C GLN A 389 8.30 -7.78 1.23
N VAL A 390 7.88 -8.70 2.08
CA VAL A 390 8.00 -10.14 1.81
C VAL A 390 7.26 -10.55 0.52
N ASN A 391 6.20 -9.84 0.14
CA ASN A 391 5.48 -10.00 -1.12
C ASN A 391 6.11 -9.22 -2.29
N GLY A 392 7.34 -8.77 -2.14
CA GLY A 392 8.04 -8.02 -3.19
C GLY A 392 7.57 -6.58 -3.39
N SER A 393 6.76 -6.01 -2.50
CA SER A 393 6.44 -4.58 -2.53
C SER A 393 7.55 -3.73 -1.87
N SER A 394 7.59 -2.42 -2.16
CA SER A 394 8.54 -1.51 -1.53
C SER A 394 7.87 -0.20 -1.14
N GLY A 395 7.58 -0.05 0.14
CA GLY A 395 6.97 1.15 0.73
C GLY A 395 6.18 0.81 1.97
N TYR A 396 6.12 1.76 2.89
CA TYR A 396 5.46 1.58 4.19
C TYR A 396 3.94 1.45 4.02
N GLU A 397 3.37 2.25 3.13
CA GLU A 397 1.95 2.32 2.85
C GLU A 397 1.45 1.07 2.11
N GLU A 398 2.25 0.56 1.16
CA GLU A 398 1.98 -0.71 0.50
C GLU A 398 2.04 -1.87 1.49
N ALA A 399 2.97 -1.82 2.45
CA ALA A 399 3.08 -2.82 3.49
C ALA A 399 1.89 -2.78 4.45
N ALA A 400 1.50 -1.59 4.92
CA ALA A 400 0.35 -1.39 5.80
C ALA A 400 -0.96 -1.84 5.14
N ALA A 401 -1.19 -1.48 3.87
CA ALA A 401 -2.37 -1.89 3.11
C ALA A 401 -2.50 -3.41 3.00
N GLN A 402 -1.39 -4.09 2.66
CA GLN A 402 -1.36 -5.55 2.60
C GLN A 402 -1.56 -6.16 4.00
N GLY A 403 -0.92 -5.59 5.03
CA GLY A 403 -1.04 -6.04 6.42
C GLY A 403 -2.47 -5.98 6.91
N LEU A 404 -3.17 -4.88 6.68
CA LEU A 404 -4.58 -4.71 7.03
C LEU A 404 -5.43 -5.79 6.36
N MET A 405 -5.30 -5.98 5.04
CA MET A 405 -6.09 -6.98 4.31
C MET A 405 -5.75 -8.42 4.71
N ALA A 406 -4.47 -8.73 4.91
CA ALA A 406 -4.04 -10.06 5.38
C ALA A 406 -4.56 -10.34 6.80
N GLY A 407 -4.51 -9.36 7.69
CA GLY A 407 -5.06 -9.48 9.05
C GLY A 407 -6.57 -9.68 9.05
N ILE A 408 -7.32 -8.89 8.27
CA ILE A 408 -8.77 -9.06 8.08
C ILE A 408 -9.06 -10.49 7.60
N ASN A 409 -8.36 -10.96 6.56
CA ASN A 409 -8.66 -12.25 5.94
C ASN A 409 -8.18 -13.43 6.79
N ALA A 410 -7.07 -13.30 7.51
CA ALA A 410 -6.65 -14.29 8.51
C ALA A 410 -7.70 -14.42 9.63
N ALA A 411 -8.19 -13.31 10.15
CA ALA A 411 -9.22 -13.29 11.17
C ALA A 411 -10.54 -13.91 10.65
N ARG A 412 -10.98 -13.54 9.45
CA ARG A 412 -12.21 -14.07 8.84
C ARG A 412 -12.11 -15.58 8.58
N LYS A 413 -10.94 -16.06 8.18
CA LYS A 413 -10.67 -17.50 8.03
C LYS A 413 -10.83 -18.24 9.35
N VAL A 414 -10.21 -17.73 10.42
CA VAL A 414 -10.33 -18.33 11.77
C VAL A 414 -11.78 -18.32 12.25
N LEU A 415 -12.54 -17.28 11.93
CA LEU A 415 -13.97 -17.15 12.25
C LEU A 415 -14.90 -17.93 11.29
N GLY A 416 -14.38 -18.62 10.30
CA GLY A 416 -15.18 -19.38 9.31
C GLY A 416 -16.01 -18.46 8.38
N ARG A 417 -15.57 -17.21 8.16
CA ARG A 417 -16.23 -16.23 7.30
C ARG A 417 -15.53 -16.15 5.94
N ALA A 418 -16.26 -15.75 4.89
CA ALA A 418 -15.70 -15.53 3.58
C ALA A 418 -14.65 -14.38 3.59
N PRO A 419 -13.58 -14.46 2.77
CA PRO A 419 -12.59 -13.41 2.72
C PRO A 419 -13.17 -12.11 2.17
N VAL A 420 -12.58 -10.97 2.56
CA VAL A 420 -12.82 -9.65 1.96
C VAL A 420 -11.80 -9.44 0.85
N ILE A 421 -12.28 -9.17 -0.33
CA ILE A 421 -11.46 -8.89 -1.51
C ILE A 421 -11.92 -7.56 -2.09
N LEU A 422 -11.02 -6.59 -2.11
CA LEU A 422 -11.26 -5.32 -2.79
C LEU A 422 -10.83 -5.43 -4.25
N ASP A 423 -11.71 -5.06 -5.15
CA ASP A 423 -11.36 -5.03 -6.57
C ASP A 423 -10.65 -3.72 -6.98
N ARG A 424 -10.12 -3.72 -8.20
CA ARG A 424 -9.35 -2.59 -8.76
C ARG A 424 -10.16 -1.31 -8.97
N SER A 425 -11.48 -1.41 -9.00
CA SER A 425 -12.37 -0.25 -9.12
C SER A 425 -12.78 0.33 -7.77
N GLN A 426 -12.62 -0.44 -6.69
CA GLN A 426 -12.98 -0.03 -5.34
C GLN A 426 -11.85 0.70 -4.61
N ALA A 427 -10.59 0.26 -4.80
CA ALA A 427 -9.47 0.78 -4.03
C ALA A 427 -8.12 0.65 -4.73
N TYR A 428 -7.18 1.56 -4.42
CA TYR A 428 -5.75 1.38 -4.69
C TYR A 428 -5.19 0.12 -4.01
N ILE A 429 -5.72 -0.24 -2.83
CA ILE A 429 -5.41 -1.51 -2.15
C ILE A 429 -5.76 -2.69 -3.04
N GLY A 430 -6.93 -2.67 -3.71
CA GLY A 430 -7.32 -3.71 -4.66
C GLY A 430 -6.39 -3.77 -5.87
N VAL A 431 -5.99 -2.61 -6.43
CA VAL A 431 -5.01 -2.54 -7.53
C VAL A 431 -3.66 -3.13 -7.09
N LEU A 432 -3.18 -2.78 -5.91
CA LEU A 432 -1.91 -3.27 -5.34
C LEU A 432 -1.90 -4.79 -5.22
N ILE A 433 -2.91 -5.36 -4.57
CA ILE A 433 -2.98 -6.80 -4.30
C ILE A 433 -3.15 -7.57 -5.62
N ASP A 434 -4.07 -7.14 -6.48
CA ASP A 434 -4.28 -7.81 -7.77
C ASP A 434 -3.02 -7.77 -8.66
N ASP A 435 -2.29 -6.64 -8.72
CA ASP A 435 -1.03 -6.57 -9.46
C ASP A 435 0.01 -7.57 -8.92
N LEU A 436 0.15 -7.69 -7.60
CA LEU A 436 1.12 -8.60 -6.98
C LEU A 436 0.77 -10.06 -7.24
N VAL A 437 -0.44 -10.50 -6.90
CA VAL A 437 -0.79 -11.92 -6.96
C VAL A 437 -1.10 -12.43 -8.36
N THR A 438 -1.55 -11.55 -9.27
CA THR A 438 -1.91 -11.93 -10.65
C THR A 438 -0.73 -11.81 -11.61
N LYS A 439 -0.03 -10.66 -11.59
CA LYS A 439 1.08 -10.38 -12.51
C LYS A 439 2.42 -10.85 -11.94
N GLY A 440 2.55 -10.85 -10.60
CA GLY A 440 3.82 -11.01 -9.93
C GLY A 440 4.73 -9.80 -10.12
N THR A 441 5.91 -9.86 -9.53
CA THR A 441 6.92 -8.81 -9.73
C THR A 441 8.32 -9.41 -9.83
N LYS A 442 9.13 -8.84 -10.72
CA LYS A 442 10.55 -9.18 -10.87
C LYS A 442 11.48 -8.12 -10.30
N GLU A 443 10.91 -7.04 -9.82
CA GLU A 443 11.57 -5.91 -9.17
C GLU A 443 10.70 -5.41 -8.02
N PRO A 444 11.24 -4.75 -6.98
CA PRO A 444 10.42 -4.24 -5.89
C PRO A 444 9.27 -3.37 -6.38
N TYR A 445 8.03 -3.86 -6.17
CA TYR A 445 6.81 -3.19 -6.61
C TYR A 445 6.59 -1.90 -5.84
N ARG A 446 6.20 -0.84 -6.54
CA ARG A 446 5.78 0.43 -5.95
C ARG A 446 4.45 0.86 -6.54
N MET A 447 3.53 1.28 -5.68
CA MET A 447 2.26 1.85 -6.10
C MET A 447 2.46 3.23 -6.73
N MET A 448 1.81 3.44 -7.87
CA MET A 448 1.82 4.70 -8.62
C MET A 448 0.43 5.00 -9.16
N THR A 449 0.10 6.28 -9.32
CA THR A 449 -1.21 6.69 -9.88
C THR A 449 -1.45 6.17 -11.30
N SER A 450 -0.39 5.89 -12.06
CA SER A 450 -0.49 5.31 -13.41
C SER A 450 -0.91 3.85 -13.43
N ARG A 451 -0.85 3.15 -12.28
CA ARG A 451 -1.28 1.74 -12.18
C ARG A 451 -2.79 1.59 -11.97
N ALA A 452 -3.44 2.64 -11.46
CA ALA A 452 -4.88 2.67 -11.26
C ALA A 452 -5.57 3.15 -12.54
N GLU A 453 -6.42 2.30 -13.13
CA GLU A 453 -7.20 2.59 -14.32
C GLU A 453 -8.28 3.65 -14.05
N TYR A 454 -8.85 3.64 -12.83
CA TYR A 454 -9.99 4.46 -12.40
C TYR A 454 -9.57 5.57 -11.43
N ARG A 455 -8.41 6.22 -11.66
CA ARG A 455 -7.82 7.19 -10.72
C ARG A 455 -8.67 8.43 -10.45
N ILE A 456 -9.59 8.81 -11.37
CA ILE A 456 -10.55 9.91 -11.15
C ILE A 456 -11.61 9.49 -10.12
N PHE A 457 -11.95 8.21 -10.09
CA PHE A 457 -12.86 7.62 -9.12
C PHE A 457 -12.16 7.32 -7.80
N LEU A 458 -10.91 6.81 -7.84
CA LEU A 458 -10.11 6.39 -6.67
C LEU A 458 -9.30 7.56 -6.09
N ARG A 459 -9.95 8.66 -5.69
CA ARG A 459 -9.27 9.82 -5.10
C ARG A 459 -8.99 9.61 -3.61
N GLN A 460 -8.01 10.35 -3.07
CA GLN A 460 -7.70 10.35 -1.64
C GLN A 460 -8.82 10.98 -0.79
N ASP A 461 -9.52 11.98 -1.35
CA ASP A 461 -10.57 12.73 -0.66
C ASP A 461 -11.86 11.94 -0.45
N ASN A 462 -12.12 10.94 -1.27
CA ASN A 462 -13.33 10.11 -1.23
C ASN A 462 -13.09 8.65 -0.79
N ALA A 463 -11.95 8.36 -0.15
CA ALA A 463 -11.67 6.99 0.29
C ALA A 463 -12.70 6.52 1.34
N ASP A 464 -13.17 7.42 2.21
CA ASP A 464 -14.25 7.15 3.16
C ASP A 464 -15.56 6.79 2.46
N MET A 465 -15.95 7.53 1.41
CA MET A 465 -17.18 7.27 0.65
C MET A 465 -17.19 5.89 -0.02
N ARG A 466 -16.00 5.33 -0.30
CA ARG A 466 -15.85 4.03 -0.96
C ARG A 466 -15.69 2.85 0.01
N LEU A 467 -15.10 3.07 1.19
CA LEU A 467 -14.57 1.97 2.01
C LEU A 467 -15.08 1.96 3.46
N THR A 468 -15.61 3.06 4.02
CA THR A 468 -16.02 3.10 5.44
C THR A 468 -17.19 2.16 5.72
N GLU A 469 -18.15 2.02 4.80
CA GLU A 469 -19.24 1.06 4.92
C GLU A 469 -18.71 -0.38 4.97
N ILE A 470 -17.73 -0.72 4.09
CA ILE A 470 -17.06 -2.03 4.11
C ILE A 470 -16.32 -2.24 5.44
N GLY A 471 -15.61 -1.22 5.94
CA GLY A 471 -14.92 -1.27 7.23
C GLY A 471 -15.85 -1.53 8.41
N HIS A 472 -17.04 -0.92 8.38
CA HIS A 472 -18.09 -1.13 9.38
C HIS A 472 -18.71 -2.54 9.29
N GLU A 473 -19.02 -3.03 8.09
CA GLU A 473 -19.52 -4.39 7.87
C GLU A 473 -18.54 -5.48 8.31
N ILE A 474 -17.24 -5.22 8.14
CA ILE A 474 -16.17 -6.11 8.63
C ILE A 474 -16.14 -6.12 10.16
N GLY A 475 -16.43 -4.98 10.80
CA GLY A 475 -16.38 -4.76 12.25
C GLY A 475 -15.13 -4.03 12.73
N LEU A 476 -14.41 -3.31 11.84
CA LEU A 476 -13.23 -2.50 12.20
C LEU A 476 -13.58 -1.02 12.44
N ILE A 477 -14.70 -0.55 11.93
CA ILE A 477 -15.25 0.78 12.16
C ILE A 477 -16.41 0.67 13.14
N ASP A 478 -16.37 1.40 14.23
CA ASP A 478 -17.43 1.44 15.23
C ASP A 478 -18.65 2.27 14.79
N ASP A 479 -19.77 2.10 15.49
CA ASP A 479 -21.04 2.76 15.18
C ASP A 479 -20.93 4.29 15.25
N ALA A 480 -20.11 4.84 16.14
CA ALA A 480 -19.95 6.28 16.29
C ALA A 480 -19.24 6.88 15.07
N ARG A 481 -18.17 6.24 14.62
CA ARG A 481 -17.44 6.64 13.41
C ARG A 481 -18.31 6.45 12.15
N TYR A 482 -19.06 5.37 12.09
CA TYR A 482 -19.98 5.11 10.98
C TYR A 482 -21.11 6.14 10.92
N SER A 483 -21.70 6.51 12.07
CA SER A 483 -22.73 7.56 12.14
C SER A 483 -22.24 8.92 11.63
N ALA A 484 -21.04 9.32 12.02
CA ALA A 484 -20.45 10.57 11.53
C ALA A 484 -20.12 10.54 10.03
N PHE A 485 -19.73 9.38 9.51
CA PHE A 485 -19.59 9.17 8.06
C PHE A 485 -20.93 9.35 7.33
N GLU A 486 -22.02 8.79 7.85
CA GLU A 486 -23.36 8.94 7.29
C GLU A 486 -23.82 10.41 7.28
N GLU A 487 -23.55 11.15 8.36
CA GLU A 487 -23.83 12.59 8.42
C GLU A 487 -23.05 13.37 7.35
N LYS A 488 -21.76 13.06 7.17
CA LYS A 488 -20.94 13.66 6.11
C LYS A 488 -21.47 13.32 4.72
N ARG A 489 -21.82 12.05 4.46
CA ARG A 489 -22.39 11.59 3.19
C ARG A 489 -23.68 12.34 2.87
N LYS A 490 -24.57 12.46 3.85
CA LYS A 490 -25.83 13.19 3.74
C LYS A 490 -25.60 14.68 3.44
N ALA A 491 -24.68 15.33 4.16
CA ALA A 491 -24.36 16.73 3.94
C ALA A 491 -23.84 17.00 2.51
N ILE A 492 -23.02 16.10 1.96
CA ILE A 492 -22.51 16.20 0.58
C ILE A 492 -23.68 16.11 -0.42
N GLU A 493 -24.59 15.15 -0.27
CA GLU A 493 -25.70 14.97 -1.21
C GLU A 493 -26.74 16.11 -1.11
N GLU A 494 -27.07 16.55 0.09
CA GLU A 494 -27.96 17.68 0.31
C GLU A 494 -27.40 18.97 -0.31
N GLU A 495 -26.10 19.24 -0.14
CA GLU A 495 -25.48 20.43 -0.71
C GLU A 495 -25.38 20.35 -2.24
N LYS A 496 -25.04 19.22 -2.82
CA LYS A 496 -25.07 19.02 -4.27
C LYS A 496 -26.47 19.26 -4.85
N ALA A 497 -27.51 18.77 -4.17
CA ALA A 497 -28.90 18.99 -4.57
C ALA A 497 -29.29 20.49 -4.47
N ARG A 498 -28.92 21.16 -3.35
CA ARG A 498 -29.17 22.59 -3.15
C ARG A 498 -28.52 23.45 -4.23
N LEU A 499 -27.24 23.20 -4.55
CA LEU A 499 -26.50 23.93 -5.56
C LEU A 499 -27.11 23.79 -6.96
N ARG A 500 -27.65 22.62 -7.30
CA ARG A 500 -28.38 22.41 -8.57
C ARG A 500 -29.71 23.13 -8.62
N ALA A 501 -30.41 23.25 -7.48
CA ALA A 501 -31.73 23.86 -7.38
C ALA A 501 -31.68 25.39 -7.20
N THR A 502 -30.55 25.97 -6.78
CA THR A 502 -30.40 27.41 -6.54
C THR A 502 -29.93 28.14 -7.78
N PHE A 503 -30.80 28.96 -8.34
CA PHE A 503 -30.51 29.78 -9.53
C PHE A 503 -30.26 31.23 -9.13
N LEU A 504 -29.19 31.81 -9.67
CA LEU A 504 -28.84 33.21 -9.51
C LEU A 504 -29.23 33.98 -10.78
N PRO A 505 -29.97 35.10 -10.67
CA PRO A 505 -30.17 36.02 -11.80
C PRO A 505 -28.87 36.78 -12.10
N PRO A 506 -28.68 37.25 -13.34
CA PRO A 506 -27.59 38.17 -13.64
C PRO A 506 -27.67 39.42 -12.75
N SER A 507 -26.58 39.70 -12.05
CA SER A 507 -26.47 40.89 -11.17
C SER A 507 -25.12 41.53 -11.27
N PRO A 508 -24.98 42.84 -10.99
CA PRO A 508 -23.67 43.52 -10.99
C PRO A 508 -22.66 42.82 -10.08
N LYS A 509 -23.11 42.37 -8.90
CA LYS A 509 -22.27 41.65 -7.92
C LYS A 509 -21.78 40.30 -8.43
N LEU A 510 -22.67 39.49 -9.03
CA LEU A 510 -22.28 38.21 -9.66
C LEU A 510 -21.28 38.45 -10.79
N HIS A 511 -21.49 39.48 -11.64
CA HIS A 511 -20.59 39.80 -12.73
C HIS A 511 -19.21 40.29 -12.24
N GLU A 512 -19.14 40.99 -11.13
CA GLU A 512 -17.89 41.37 -10.48
C GLU A 512 -17.09 40.15 -10.02
N ILE A 513 -17.74 39.23 -9.31
CA ILE A 513 -17.12 37.96 -8.88
C ILE A 513 -16.62 37.15 -10.09
N LEU A 514 -17.45 37.00 -11.13
CA LEU A 514 -17.04 36.25 -12.31
C LEU A 514 -15.83 36.88 -13.01
N ARG A 515 -15.76 38.22 -13.11
CA ARG A 515 -14.60 38.89 -13.67
C ARG A 515 -13.35 38.77 -12.81
N SER A 516 -13.47 38.87 -11.49
CA SER A 516 -12.33 38.69 -10.56
C SER A 516 -11.73 37.28 -10.64
N CYS A 517 -12.55 36.27 -10.88
CA CYS A 517 -12.12 34.90 -11.12
C CYS A 517 -11.65 34.63 -12.57
N GLY A 518 -11.67 35.61 -13.47
CA GLY A 518 -11.31 35.47 -14.89
C GLY A 518 -12.34 34.68 -15.71
N SER A 519 -13.59 34.58 -15.22
CA SER A 519 -14.67 33.83 -15.86
C SER A 519 -15.57 34.75 -16.71
N THR A 520 -16.34 34.11 -17.60
CA THR A 520 -17.31 34.84 -18.46
C THR A 520 -18.57 35.20 -17.68
N ILE A 521 -19.08 36.41 -17.87
CA ILE A 521 -20.35 36.85 -17.28
C ILE A 521 -21.54 36.11 -17.88
N THR A 522 -22.64 36.02 -17.10
CA THR A 522 -23.88 35.35 -17.51
C THR A 522 -24.90 36.39 -18.00
N GLN A 523 -25.68 36.04 -19.03
CA GLN A 523 -26.78 36.88 -19.55
C GLN A 523 -28.15 36.37 -19.10
N SER A 524 -28.24 35.16 -18.57
CA SER A 524 -29.45 34.53 -18.09
C SER A 524 -29.21 33.96 -16.68
N GLY A 525 -30.30 33.54 -16.02
CA GLY A 525 -30.20 32.84 -14.75
C GLY A 525 -29.41 31.56 -14.88
N ILE A 526 -28.52 31.31 -13.93
CA ILE A 526 -27.60 30.14 -13.91
C ILE A 526 -27.63 29.51 -12.53
N SER A 527 -27.57 28.16 -12.46
CA SER A 527 -27.49 27.48 -11.17
C SER A 527 -26.10 27.64 -10.55
N LEU A 528 -26.02 27.58 -9.20
CA LEU A 528 -24.76 27.58 -8.48
C LEU A 528 -23.87 26.40 -8.93
N ALA A 529 -24.48 25.25 -9.18
CA ALA A 529 -23.75 24.08 -9.69
C ALA A 529 -23.10 24.32 -11.05
N GLU A 530 -23.79 24.97 -12.00
CA GLU A 530 -23.24 25.31 -13.32
C GLU A 530 -22.12 26.37 -13.21
N LEU A 531 -22.15 27.24 -12.22
CA LEU A 531 -21.03 28.14 -11.94
C LEU A 531 -19.82 27.38 -11.41
N ILE A 532 -20.01 26.47 -10.44
CA ILE A 532 -18.93 25.65 -9.85
C ILE A 532 -18.30 24.69 -10.89
N LYS A 533 -19.03 24.24 -11.90
CA LYS A 533 -18.47 23.42 -13.01
C LYS A 533 -17.37 24.16 -13.78
N ARG A 534 -17.34 25.50 -13.74
CA ARG A 534 -16.26 26.26 -14.39
C ARG A 534 -14.95 26.08 -13.63
N PRO A 535 -13.83 25.78 -14.30
CA PRO A 535 -12.55 25.47 -13.64
C PRO A 535 -12.08 26.58 -12.69
N GLU A 536 -12.29 27.84 -13.07
CA GLU A 536 -11.84 29.02 -12.37
C GLU A 536 -12.75 29.47 -11.20
N ILE A 537 -13.94 28.88 -11.04
CA ILE A 537 -14.88 29.22 -9.96
C ILE A 537 -14.83 28.17 -8.86
N HIS A 538 -14.59 28.59 -7.64
CA HIS A 538 -14.61 27.75 -6.47
C HIS A 538 -15.86 28.01 -5.62
N TYR A 539 -16.22 27.05 -4.77
CA TYR A 539 -17.35 27.16 -3.86
C TYR A 539 -17.27 28.42 -2.97
N GLY A 540 -16.04 28.77 -2.54
CA GLY A 540 -15.77 29.97 -1.73
C GLY A 540 -16.09 31.28 -2.42
N ASP A 541 -15.83 31.37 -3.73
CA ASP A 541 -15.99 32.62 -4.50
C ASP A 541 -17.45 33.08 -4.58
N LEU A 542 -18.40 32.14 -4.44
CA LEU A 542 -19.84 32.43 -4.51
C LEU A 542 -20.46 32.84 -3.16
N ALA A 543 -19.68 32.92 -2.09
CA ALA A 543 -20.18 33.19 -0.74
C ALA A 543 -21.04 34.47 -0.63
N GLU A 544 -20.65 35.52 -1.35
CA GLU A 544 -21.35 36.82 -1.29
C GLU A 544 -22.66 36.91 -2.08
N VAL A 545 -22.92 35.94 -2.96
CA VAL A 545 -24.13 35.86 -3.79
C VAL A 545 -25.02 34.66 -3.43
N ASP A 546 -24.54 33.77 -2.57
CA ASP A 546 -25.28 32.61 -2.06
C ASP A 546 -25.79 32.87 -0.64
N GLU A 547 -26.88 33.64 -0.52
CA GLU A 547 -27.47 34.07 0.76
C GLU A 547 -27.91 32.89 1.66
N LYS A 548 -28.15 31.71 1.07
CA LYS A 548 -28.60 30.50 1.77
C LYS A 548 -27.50 29.47 1.97
N ARG A 549 -26.27 29.90 1.82
CA ARG A 549 -25.10 29.02 1.97
C ARG A 549 -25.03 28.44 3.38
N PRO A 550 -25.03 27.09 3.53
CA PRO A 550 -24.85 26.46 4.84
C PRO A 550 -23.40 26.57 5.31
N GLU A 551 -23.21 26.47 6.62
CA GLU A 551 -21.89 26.26 7.22
C GLU A 551 -21.55 24.77 7.14
N LEU A 552 -20.53 24.42 6.39
CA LEU A 552 -20.11 23.05 6.13
C LEU A 552 -18.64 22.85 6.46
N ALA A 553 -18.28 21.62 6.86
CA ALA A 553 -16.89 21.24 7.06
C ALA A 553 -16.08 21.39 5.76
N PRO A 554 -14.80 21.80 5.82
CA PRO A 554 -13.96 21.96 4.64
C PRO A 554 -13.88 20.71 3.74
N SER A 555 -13.90 19.51 4.34
CA SER A 555 -13.89 18.24 3.59
C SER A 555 -15.19 18.00 2.81
N VAL A 556 -16.34 18.42 3.35
CA VAL A 556 -17.64 18.38 2.64
C VAL A 556 -17.63 19.34 1.46
N ILE A 557 -17.18 20.59 1.69
CA ILE A 557 -17.07 21.60 0.62
C ILE A 557 -16.17 21.10 -0.52
N PHE A 558 -15.01 20.55 -0.17
CA PHE A 558 -14.08 20.02 -1.16
C PHE A 558 -14.68 18.86 -1.96
N ALA A 559 -15.34 17.90 -1.30
CA ALA A 559 -16.00 16.78 -1.95
C ALA A 559 -17.11 17.24 -2.92
N VAL A 560 -17.97 18.17 -2.49
CA VAL A 560 -19.04 18.76 -3.31
C VAL A 560 -18.48 19.46 -4.55
N GLU A 561 -17.44 20.27 -4.38
CA GLU A 561 -16.81 20.98 -5.50
C GLU A 561 -16.21 20.03 -6.53
N VAL A 562 -15.46 19.02 -6.06
CA VAL A 562 -14.83 18.03 -6.93
C VAL A 562 -15.86 17.19 -7.65
N ASP A 563 -16.90 16.71 -6.95
CA ASP A 563 -17.95 15.90 -7.56
C ASP A 563 -18.71 16.66 -8.65
N ILE A 564 -19.02 17.95 -8.44
CA ILE A 564 -19.69 18.79 -9.44
C ILE A 564 -18.78 19.04 -10.64
N LYS A 565 -17.50 19.40 -10.42
CA LYS A 565 -16.55 19.67 -11.50
C LYS A 565 -16.24 18.44 -12.36
N TYR A 566 -16.19 17.26 -11.73
CA TYR A 566 -15.84 16.02 -12.42
C TYR A 566 -17.04 15.15 -12.80
N GLU A 567 -18.29 15.62 -12.61
CA GLU A 567 -19.53 14.86 -12.82
C GLU A 567 -19.56 14.09 -14.17
N GLY A 568 -19.20 14.75 -15.26
CA GLY A 568 -19.18 14.12 -16.58
C GLY A 568 -18.11 13.03 -16.73
N TYR A 569 -16.95 13.23 -16.13
CA TYR A 569 -15.87 12.24 -16.16
C TYR A 569 -16.18 11.04 -15.26
N LEU A 570 -16.79 11.28 -14.08
CA LEU A 570 -17.20 10.24 -13.17
C LEU A 570 -18.25 9.31 -13.80
N ALA A 571 -19.26 9.87 -14.48
CA ALA A 571 -20.26 9.09 -15.19
C ALA A 571 -19.65 8.18 -16.28
N LEU A 572 -18.67 8.68 -17.02
CA LEU A 572 -17.95 7.88 -18.03
C LEU A 572 -17.09 6.76 -17.38
N GLU A 573 -16.47 7.03 -16.24
CA GLU A 573 -15.73 6.00 -15.51
C GLU A 573 -16.64 4.94 -14.91
N GLU A 574 -17.78 5.31 -14.34
CA GLU A 574 -18.78 4.36 -13.82
C GLU A 574 -19.24 3.37 -14.90
N ASP A 575 -19.47 3.84 -16.12
CA ASP A 575 -19.84 2.97 -17.24
C ASP A 575 -18.72 1.99 -17.62
N ARG A 576 -17.45 2.42 -17.52
CA ARG A 576 -16.29 1.55 -17.72
C ARG A 576 -16.18 0.52 -16.60
N ILE A 577 -16.35 0.93 -15.34
CA ILE A 577 -16.35 0.06 -14.18
C ILE A 577 -17.44 -1.02 -14.31
N LYS A 578 -18.67 -0.66 -14.68
CA LYS A 578 -19.77 -1.63 -14.91
C LYS A 578 -19.42 -2.67 -15.99
N LYS A 579 -18.82 -2.25 -17.09
CA LYS A 579 -18.37 -3.15 -18.17
C LYS A 579 -17.25 -4.09 -17.68
N PHE A 580 -16.32 -3.57 -16.88
CA PHE A 580 -15.22 -4.36 -16.33
C PHE A 580 -15.71 -5.35 -15.27
N ALA A 581 -16.59 -4.93 -14.37
CA ALA A 581 -17.22 -5.79 -13.38
C ALA A 581 -17.93 -7.00 -14.02
N ALA A 582 -18.50 -6.84 -15.22
CA ALA A 582 -19.10 -7.93 -15.96
C ALA A 582 -18.08 -9.03 -16.34
N LEU A 583 -16.80 -8.70 -16.56
CA LEU A 583 -15.72 -9.66 -16.78
C LEU A 583 -15.23 -10.29 -15.46
N GLU A 584 -15.14 -9.50 -14.39
CA GLU A 584 -14.76 -10.00 -13.06
C GLU A 584 -15.80 -10.96 -12.49
N ASN A 585 -17.07 -10.73 -12.75
CA ASN A 585 -18.16 -11.61 -12.33
C ASN A 585 -18.21 -12.94 -13.09
N LYS A 586 -17.53 -13.06 -14.25
CA LYS A 586 -17.41 -14.34 -14.98
C LYS A 586 -16.31 -15.18 -14.33
N LYS A 587 -16.70 -15.97 -13.33
CA LYS A 587 -15.78 -16.84 -12.58
C LYS A 587 -15.22 -17.96 -13.47
N LEU A 588 -13.97 -18.29 -13.22
CA LEU A 588 -13.25 -19.42 -13.83
C LEU A 588 -13.07 -20.51 -12.77
N SER A 589 -13.43 -21.74 -13.14
CA SER A 589 -13.13 -22.90 -12.27
C SER A 589 -11.61 -23.16 -12.27
N PRO A 590 -10.99 -23.52 -11.15
CA PRO A 590 -9.59 -23.93 -11.11
C PRO A 590 -9.30 -25.18 -11.97
N ASP A 591 -10.35 -25.96 -12.32
CA ASP A 591 -10.26 -27.22 -13.07
C ASP A 591 -10.49 -27.04 -14.58
N ILE A 592 -10.44 -25.82 -15.11
CA ILE A 592 -10.56 -25.60 -16.55
C ILE A 592 -9.38 -26.25 -17.26
N PRO A 593 -9.64 -27.15 -18.23
CA PRO A 593 -8.59 -27.81 -19.01
C PRO A 593 -8.08 -26.88 -20.12
N TYR A 594 -7.27 -25.86 -19.73
CA TYR A 594 -6.76 -24.86 -20.68
C TYR A 594 -5.94 -25.46 -21.82
N ASP A 595 -5.35 -26.64 -21.61
CA ASP A 595 -4.62 -27.41 -22.63
C ASP A 595 -5.50 -27.95 -23.76
N GLN A 596 -6.79 -28.17 -23.48
CA GLN A 596 -7.77 -28.71 -24.42
C GLN A 596 -8.59 -27.62 -25.13
N ILE A 597 -8.46 -26.36 -24.73
CA ILE A 597 -9.21 -25.27 -25.35
C ILE A 597 -8.59 -24.89 -26.70
N THR A 598 -9.31 -25.22 -27.79
CA THR A 598 -8.89 -24.85 -29.16
C THR A 598 -8.97 -23.35 -29.34
N GLY A 599 -7.92 -22.77 -29.97
CA GLY A 599 -7.84 -21.34 -30.27
C GLY A 599 -7.06 -20.51 -29.24
N LEU A 600 -6.71 -21.05 -28.06
CA LEU A 600 -5.77 -20.40 -27.15
C LEU A 600 -4.34 -20.50 -27.68
N ARG A 601 -3.61 -19.37 -27.67
CA ARG A 601 -2.19 -19.35 -28.02
C ARG A 601 -1.37 -20.14 -26.97
N LEU A 602 -0.27 -20.75 -27.40
CA LEU A 602 0.60 -21.57 -26.54
C LEU A 602 1.06 -20.83 -25.28
N GLU A 603 1.48 -19.56 -25.42
CA GLU A 603 1.89 -18.72 -24.30
C GLU A 603 0.74 -18.47 -23.32
N ALA A 604 -0.43 -18.05 -23.83
CA ALA A 604 -1.62 -17.81 -23.01
C ALA A 604 -2.06 -19.08 -22.28
N ARG A 605 -2.05 -20.23 -22.96
CA ARG A 605 -2.37 -21.54 -22.39
C ARG A 605 -1.43 -21.89 -21.22
N ALA A 606 -0.11 -21.78 -21.43
CA ALA A 606 0.87 -22.05 -20.39
C ALA A 606 0.70 -21.14 -19.17
N LYS A 607 0.45 -19.83 -19.41
CA LYS A 607 0.23 -18.85 -18.35
C LYS A 607 -1.07 -19.09 -17.56
N LEU A 608 -2.16 -19.40 -18.24
CA LEU A 608 -3.45 -19.69 -17.62
C LEU A 608 -3.40 -20.98 -16.79
N MET A 609 -2.72 -22.03 -17.27
CA MET A 609 -2.49 -23.27 -16.52
C MET A 609 -1.65 -23.02 -15.26
N GLN A 610 -0.61 -22.18 -15.36
CA GLN A 610 0.27 -21.85 -14.24
C GLN A 610 -0.43 -20.98 -13.18
N ARG A 611 -1.20 -19.98 -13.61
CA ARG A 611 -1.77 -18.94 -12.73
C ARG A 611 -3.17 -19.26 -12.23
N LYS A 612 -3.91 -20.13 -12.92
CA LYS A 612 -5.29 -20.55 -12.59
C LYS A 612 -6.18 -19.37 -12.15
N PRO A 613 -6.38 -18.35 -13.01
CA PRO A 613 -7.13 -17.16 -12.65
C PRO A 613 -8.56 -17.51 -12.22
N MET A 614 -9.09 -16.78 -11.25
CA MET A 614 -10.43 -17.00 -10.69
C MET A 614 -11.55 -16.32 -11.50
N SER A 615 -11.20 -15.38 -12.39
CA SER A 615 -12.16 -14.65 -13.25
C SER A 615 -11.57 -14.36 -14.62
N LEU A 616 -12.47 -14.08 -15.60
CA LEU A 616 -12.03 -13.59 -16.92
C LEU A 616 -11.32 -12.24 -16.83
N GLY A 617 -11.75 -11.37 -15.92
CA GLY A 617 -11.05 -10.11 -15.67
C GLY A 617 -9.62 -10.35 -15.20
N GLN A 618 -9.40 -11.23 -14.23
CA GLN A 618 -8.07 -11.62 -13.78
C GLN A 618 -7.25 -12.25 -14.92
N ALA A 619 -7.83 -13.16 -15.70
CA ALA A 619 -7.18 -13.78 -16.85
C ALA A 619 -6.69 -12.72 -17.87
N SER A 620 -7.48 -11.66 -18.12
CA SER A 620 -7.14 -10.60 -19.07
C SER A 620 -5.92 -9.75 -18.65
N ARG A 621 -5.57 -9.75 -17.37
CA ARG A 621 -4.43 -9.00 -16.82
C ARG A 621 -3.13 -9.81 -16.78
N ILE A 622 -3.18 -11.11 -17.00
CA ILE A 622 -1.98 -11.96 -17.03
C ILE A 622 -1.14 -11.58 -18.26
N SER A 623 0.13 -11.26 -18.02
CA SER A 623 1.07 -10.97 -19.10
C SER A 623 1.21 -12.17 -20.04
N GLY A 624 1.01 -11.95 -21.35
CA GLY A 624 0.99 -13.00 -22.38
C GLY A 624 -0.41 -13.47 -22.77
N VAL A 625 -1.48 -13.08 -22.06
CA VAL A 625 -2.87 -13.31 -22.43
C VAL A 625 -3.41 -12.08 -23.18
N SER A 626 -3.89 -12.26 -24.40
CA SER A 626 -4.41 -11.18 -25.26
C SER A 626 -5.94 -11.09 -25.22
N PRO A 627 -6.54 -9.98 -25.69
CA PRO A 627 -7.98 -9.88 -25.86
C PRO A 627 -8.60 -11.00 -26.72
N ALA A 628 -7.85 -11.53 -27.70
CA ALA A 628 -8.30 -12.66 -28.52
C ALA A 628 -8.39 -13.95 -27.68
N ASP A 629 -7.43 -14.21 -26.79
CA ASP A 629 -7.47 -15.36 -25.87
C ASP A 629 -8.67 -15.26 -24.91
N ILE A 630 -8.99 -14.04 -24.43
CA ILE A 630 -10.16 -13.79 -23.59
C ILE A 630 -11.47 -14.06 -24.36
N ALA A 631 -11.53 -13.67 -25.63
CA ALA A 631 -12.70 -13.98 -26.46
C ALA A 631 -12.89 -15.50 -26.62
N VAL A 632 -11.82 -16.26 -26.84
CA VAL A 632 -11.85 -17.74 -26.89
C VAL A 632 -12.37 -18.32 -25.55
N LEU A 633 -11.88 -17.83 -24.40
CA LEU A 633 -12.38 -18.27 -23.10
C LEU A 633 -13.85 -17.95 -22.88
N LEU A 634 -14.31 -16.78 -23.33
CA LEU A 634 -15.73 -16.40 -23.29
C LEU A 634 -16.60 -17.40 -24.04
N VAL A 635 -16.23 -17.72 -25.30
CA VAL A 635 -16.96 -18.69 -26.14
C VAL A 635 -16.97 -20.07 -25.48
N TYR A 636 -15.83 -20.51 -24.94
CA TYR A 636 -15.73 -21.78 -24.22
C TYR A 636 -16.67 -21.85 -22.99
N LEU A 637 -16.72 -20.80 -22.16
CA LEU A 637 -17.61 -20.74 -21.01
C LEU A 637 -19.09 -20.75 -21.41
N GLU A 638 -19.46 -20.04 -22.48
CA GLU A 638 -20.83 -20.01 -22.98
C GLU A 638 -21.26 -21.36 -23.56
N ALA A 639 -20.37 -22.06 -24.27
CA ALA A 639 -20.62 -23.41 -24.77
C ALA A 639 -20.87 -24.39 -23.59
N ARG A 640 -20.02 -24.39 -22.60
CA ARG A 640 -20.16 -25.25 -21.40
C ARG A 640 -21.45 -24.98 -20.62
N LYS A 641 -21.87 -23.71 -20.54
CA LYS A 641 -23.14 -23.34 -19.90
C LYS A 641 -24.36 -23.91 -20.67
N ARG A 642 -24.29 -23.94 -21.97
CA ARG A 642 -25.35 -24.54 -22.83
C ARG A 642 -25.39 -26.07 -22.69
N GLU A 643 -24.25 -26.73 -22.63
CA GLU A 643 -24.15 -28.19 -22.40
C GLU A 643 -24.67 -28.60 -21.02
N GLY A 644 -24.36 -27.83 -19.95
CA GLY A 644 -24.88 -28.07 -18.60
C GLY A 644 -26.39 -27.80 -18.44
N THR A 645 -27.00 -27.00 -19.29
CA THR A 645 -28.46 -26.78 -19.29
C THR A 645 -29.21 -27.76 -20.20
N GLY A 646 -28.51 -28.50 -21.09
CA GLY A 646 -29.10 -29.49 -21.98
C GLY A 646 -29.39 -30.86 -21.37
N THR A 647 -28.88 -31.14 -20.17
CA THR A 647 -29.02 -32.46 -19.48
C THR A 647 -30.19 -32.56 -18.51
N VAL A 648 -31.07 -31.55 -18.43
CA VAL A 648 -32.24 -31.56 -17.51
C VAL A 648 -33.57 -31.73 -18.26
N SER A 649 -33.59 -31.84 -19.60
CA SER A 649 -34.84 -31.92 -20.38
C SER A 649 -35.05 -33.19 -21.22
N ALA A 650 -34.40 -34.33 -20.83
CA ALA A 650 -34.57 -35.59 -21.57
C ALA A 650 -34.88 -36.76 -20.64
N ASP A 651 -35.79 -36.60 -19.65
CA ASP A 651 -36.40 -37.72 -18.95
C ASP A 651 -37.76 -37.32 -18.37
N LYS A 652 -38.77 -37.24 -19.25
CA LYS A 652 -40.20 -37.42 -18.92
C LYS A 652 -41.00 -37.45 -20.21
N ASP A 653 -41.01 -38.59 -20.87
CA ASP A 653 -42.19 -39.09 -21.61
C ASP A 653 -41.87 -40.50 -22.15
N GLU A 654 -42.06 -41.49 -21.34
CA GLU A 654 -42.43 -42.85 -21.78
C GLU A 654 -43.14 -43.57 -20.63
N GLY A 655 -44.38 -43.83 -20.85
CA GLY A 655 -45.04 -44.92 -20.12
C GLY A 655 -46.34 -44.55 -19.42
N ASN A 656 -47.42 -44.41 -20.12
CA ASN A 656 -48.62 -45.12 -19.71
C ASN A 656 -49.64 -45.24 -20.88
N GLY A 657 -49.62 -46.39 -21.45
CA GLY A 657 -50.71 -46.91 -22.27
C GLY A 657 -51.16 -48.25 -21.75
N ARG A 658 -52.48 -48.38 -21.59
CA ARG A 658 -53.29 -49.58 -21.35
C ARG A 658 -53.42 -50.05 -19.91
N ASN A 659 -54.61 -50.16 -19.37
CA ASN A 659 -55.61 -51.16 -19.68
C ASN A 659 -56.91 -50.96 -18.87
N ASP A 660 -57.99 -51.19 -19.57
CA ASP A 660 -59.20 -51.97 -19.29
C ASP A 660 -59.65 -52.21 -17.85
N GLY A 661 -60.95 -51.91 -17.61
CA GLY A 661 -61.81 -52.47 -16.60
C GLY A 661 -62.94 -51.56 -16.23
#